data_28896646489f3d32597208233d6c0863
#
_entry.id   28896646489f3d32597208233d6c0863
#
_cell.length_a   1.000
_cell.length_b   1.000
_cell.length_c   1.000
_cell.angle_alpha   90.00
_cell.angle_beta   90.00
_cell.angle_gamma   90.00
#
_symmetry.space_group_name_H-M   'P 1'
#
loop_
_entity.id
_entity.type
_entity.pdbx_description
1 polymer ?
#
loop_
_entity_poly.entity_id
_entity_poly.type
_entity_poly.pdbx_seq_one_letter_code
_entity_poly.pdbx_strand_id
1 'polypeptide(L)'
;FSASGDDSAANQAALSMMVSAVQAGLGEAVEPLADWRADAATPLEAREQQATGDTRQAAPAADSVVPAVAASPGMAIAPCWVMRLPRFVYETRSDAGADREAERLVASIQTAREQLLALVNRAEGAEMAEILSMHEEMLGDPELFAAARESLDEGHSAEAAWWSAIDSAASAQENLADRLLAERAADLRDVGRRVLGVLTDTPLPSAPETPHVLVTEDIGPSDVARLDTTRVRGLVTALGGATSHSAILARSLGIPAVVGAGPSVLAIADGSELIVDGERGRVSVMPSASRRARAEEAIAGHEQRQAAAWESRMAPATTLDGHHVEVVANLGNTAHAGDAVERGAEGVGLLRTEFVFMAHPQAPDLATQTAQYGEALDALEGRPLVARTLDVGGDKPLPYWPLPREDNPFLGLRGIRLALTRPEVLETQVRALLTAAGARPIRLMFPMVKDLAELRGARAIVDRVRAELDAAYEAEHGQPPVRDVQVGVMIEIPSAALTAASIAPEVDFFSVGTNDLTQYTLAIDRGHATLSAQADGLHPAVLRLIEMTVSAAHAHGAWVGVCGELASYDQAVGVLVGLGVDELSVSSRQIPLVKARVRELDLATAREQARVALAQPTSEDVRSALEALLEQGEPSVAEVTSGAAASNADSSAASNVNSPRESV
;
A
#
# COMPACT_ATOMS: atom_id res chain seq x y z
N PHE A 1 -10.89 -40.09 -15.82
CA PHE A 1 -12.21 -40.55 -15.40
C PHE A 1 -12.16 -42.01 -14.98
N SER A 2 -12.83 -42.36 -13.89
CA SER A 2 -12.99 -43.76 -13.45
C SER A 2 -14.47 -44.03 -13.15
N ALA A 3 -14.94 -45.22 -13.49
CA ALA A 3 -16.27 -45.69 -13.17
C ALA A 3 -16.16 -46.85 -12.17
N SER A 4 -16.95 -46.84 -11.10
CA SER A 4 -16.97 -47.88 -10.06
C SER A 4 -18.38 -48.46 -9.93
N GLY A 5 -18.49 -49.77 -9.89
CA GLY A 5 -19.73 -50.57 -9.76
C GLY A 5 -19.47 -52.03 -10.07
N ASP A 6 -20.43 -52.92 -9.76
CA ASP A 6 -20.29 -54.34 -9.89
C ASP A 6 -20.45 -54.87 -11.35
N ASP A 7 -20.87 -54.03 -12.31
CA ASP A 7 -21.05 -54.36 -13.72
C ASP A 7 -19.95 -53.70 -14.58
N SER A 8 -18.94 -54.45 -14.91
CA SER A 8 -17.78 -54.01 -15.71
C SER A 8 -18.16 -53.54 -17.11
N ALA A 9 -19.18 -54.09 -17.74
CA ALA A 9 -19.60 -53.74 -19.11
C ALA A 9 -20.37 -52.39 -19.11
N ALA A 10 -21.22 -52.19 -18.13
CA ALA A 10 -21.94 -50.93 -17.94
C ALA A 10 -21.00 -49.78 -17.60
N ASN A 11 -19.99 -50.02 -16.75
CA ASN A 11 -18.98 -49.04 -16.40
C ASN A 11 -18.11 -48.63 -17.59
N GLN A 12 -17.75 -49.61 -18.46
CA GLN A 12 -16.96 -49.35 -19.65
C GLN A 12 -17.75 -48.59 -20.73
N ALA A 13 -19.07 -48.87 -20.85
CA ALA A 13 -19.95 -48.11 -21.71
C ALA A 13 -20.17 -46.66 -21.22
N ALA A 14 -20.34 -46.47 -19.91
CA ALA A 14 -20.46 -45.11 -19.30
C ALA A 14 -19.17 -44.32 -19.50
N LEU A 15 -17.99 -44.92 -19.30
CA LEU A 15 -16.69 -44.29 -19.53
C LEU A 15 -16.51 -43.88 -20.99
N SER A 16 -16.89 -44.75 -21.94
CA SER A 16 -16.83 -44.45 -23.37
C SER A 16 -17.77 -43.29 -23.76
N MET A 17 -18.98 -43.25 -23.20
CA MET A 17 -19.89 -42.13 -23.41
C MET A 17 -19.37 -40.80 -22.86
N MET A 18 -18.77 -40.78 -21.67
CA MET A 18 -18.15 -39.61 -21.07
C MET A 18 -16.93 -39.12 -21.89
N VAL A 19 -16.07 -40.02 -22.35
CA VAL A 19 -14.91 -39.68 -23.20
C VAL A 19 -15.41 -39.09 -24.52
N SER A 20 -16.45 -39.68 -25.14
CA SER A 20 -17.04 -39.14 -26.38
C SER A 20 -17.69 -37.78 -26.17
N ALA A 21 -18.37 -37.56 -25.05
CA ALA A 21 -18.97 -36.24 -24.71
C ALA A 21 -17.90 -35.15 -24.49
N VAL A 22 -16.79 -35.49 -23.83
CA VAL A 22 -15.65 -34.56 -23.64
C VAL A 22 -14.97 -34.27 -24.98
N GLN A 23 -14.77 -35.30 -25.84
CA GLN A 23 -14.22 -35.11 -27.19
C GLN A 23 -15.14 -34.28 -28.11
N ALA A 24 -16.45 -34.32 -27.88
CA ALA A 24 -17.41 -33.50 -28.57
C ALA A 24 -17.65 -32.11 -27.97
N GLY A 25 -16.78 -31.69 -26.99
CA GLY A 25 -16.86 -30.38 -26.34
C GLY A 25 -18.04 -30.24 -25.38
N LEU A 26 -18.60 -31.34 -24.85
CA LEU A 26 -19.73 -31.31 -23.90
C LEU A 26 -20.97 -30.54 -24.42
N GLY A 27 -21.12 -30.41 -25.72
CA GLY A 27 -22.23 -29.68 -26.38
C GLY A 27 -21.92 -28.21 -26.65
N GLU A 28 -20.70 -27.75 -26.37
CA GLU A 28 -20.24 -26.42 -26.77
C GLU A 28 -19.57 -26.50 -28.16
N ALA A 29 -19.62 -25.40 -28.93
CA ALA A 29 -18.90 -25.32 -30.20
C ALA A 29 -17.40 -25.31 -29.92
N VAL A 30 -16.70 -26.37 -30.31
CA VAL A 30 -15.24 -26.43 -30.19
C VAL A 30 -14.66 -25.53 -31.27
N GLU A 31 -14.26 -24.31 -30.91
CA GLU A 31 -13.34 -23.57 -31.77
C GLU A 31 -12.01 -24.30 -31.83
N PRO A 32 -11.40 -24.55 -33.00
CA PRO A 32 -10.11 -25.15 -33.10
C PRO A 32 -9.13 -24.21 -32.35
N LEU A 33 -8.49 -24.73 -31.32
CA LEU A 33 -7.35 -24.05 -30.67
C LEU A 33 -6.36 -23.69 -31.77
N ALA A 34 -6.22 -22.40 -32.07
CA ALA A 34 -5.16 -21.92 -32.91
C ALA A 34 -3.85 -22.48 -32.39
N ASP A 35 -3.01 -22.93 -33.30
CA ASP A 35 -1.79 -23.72 -32.99
C ASP A 35 -0.80 -22.85 -32.19
N TRP A 36 -1.04 -22.71 -30.87
CA TRP A 36 -0.20 -21.92 -29.96
C TRP A 36 1.26 -22.42 -29.91
N ARG A 37 1.52 -23.63 -30.44
CA ARG A 37 2.87 -24.18 -30.60
C ARG A 37 3.65 -23.61 -31.79
N ALA A 38 2.96 -22.98 -32.74
CA ALA A 38 3.63 -22.36 -33.88
C ALA A 38 4.31 -21.03 -33.51
N ASP A 39 3.82 -20.32 -32.48
CA ASP A 39 4.40 -19.04 -32.03
C ASP A 39 5.56 -19.18 -31.05
N ALA A 40 5.82 -20.38 -30.50
CA ALA A 40 6.90 -20.62 -29.55
C ALA A 40 8.29 -20.82 -30.22
N ALA A 41 8.35 -20.80 -31.55
CA ALA A 41 9.59 -21.03 -32.32
C ALA A 41 10.02 -19.81 -33.16
N THR A 42 9.57 -18.59 -32.78
CA THR A 42 10.12 -17.38 -33.42
C THR A 42 11.50 -17.13 -32.82
N PRO A 43 12.58 -17.10 -33.63
CA PRO A 43 13.93 -16.80 -33.14
C PRO A 43 13.93 -15.45 -32.39
N LEU A 44 14.74 -15.34 -31.34
CA LEU A 44 14.92 -14.11 -30.56
C LEU A 44 15.16 -12.85 -31.43
N GLU A 45 15.84 -13.01 -32.57
CA GLU A 45 16.04 -11.96 -33.59
C GLU A 45 14.73 -11.38 -34.15
N ALA A 46 13.65 -12.15 -34.22
CA ALA A 46 12.36 -11.66 -34.70
C ALA A 46 11.55 -10.95 -33.61
N ARG A 47 11.75 -11.29 -32.32
CA ARG A 47 11.20 -10.54 -31.19
C ARG A 47 11.93 -9.21 -30.97
N GLU A 48 13.24 -9.19 -31.15
CA GLU A 48 14.01 -7.93 -31.15
C GLU A 48 13.62 -7.01 -32.32
N GLN A 49 13.34 -7.58 -33.52
CA GLN A 49 12.87 -6.78 -34.66
C GLN A 49 11.42 -6.29 -34.52
N GLN A 50 10.55 -6.97 -33.75
CA GLN A 50 9.21 -6.44 -33.40
C GLN A 50 9.27 -5.42 -32.27
N ALA A 51 10.22 -5.53 -31.35
CA ALA A 51 10.50 -4.49 -30.35
C ALA A 51 11.28 -3.30 -30.94
N THR A 52 11.96 -3.48 -32.08
CA THR A 52 12.65 -2.42 -32.84
C THR A 52 11.81 -1.81 -33.95
N GLY A 53 10.54 -2.17 -34.08
CA GLY A 53 9.59 -1.38 -34.87
C GLY A 53 9.61 0.04 -34.32
N ASP A 54 10.21 0.95 -35.09
CA ASP A 54 10.40 2.37 -34.77
C ASP A 54 9.04 3.11 -34.75
N THR A 55 8.15 2.68 -33.84
CA THR A 55 7.07 3.50 -33.34
C THR A 55 7.64 4.35 -32.21
N ARG A 56 8.43 5.36 -32.58
CA ARG A 56 8.61 6.53 -31.73
C ARG A 56 7.20 7.05 -31.48
N GLN A 57 6.62 6.63 -30.34
CA GLN A 57 5.39 7.27 -29.90
C GLN A 57 5.70 8.75 -29.78
N ALA A 58 4.90 9.58 -30.45
CA ALA A 58 5.09 11.01 -30.39
C ALA A 58 4.99 11.46 -28.93
N ALA A 59 5.87 12.35 -28.51
CA ALA A 59 5.77 12.97 -27.19
C ALA A 59 4.37 13.60 -27.05
N PRO A 60 3.80 13.58 -25.83
CA PRO A 60 2.54 14.26 -25.55
C PRO A 60 2.64 15.73 -25.96
N ALA A 61 1.56 16.28 -26.50
CA ALA A 61 1.51 17.68 -26.93
C ALA A 61 1.66 18.65 -25.75
N ALA A 62 2.11 19.88 -26.03
CA ALA A 62 2.11 20.94 -25.03
C ALA A 62 0.68 21.20 -24.49
N ASP A 63 0.58 21.49 -23.20
CA ASP A 63 -0.65 21.67 -22.42
C ASP A 63 -1.61 20.45 -22.44
N SER A 64 -1.08 19.26 -22.83
CA SER A 64 -1.85 18.01 -22.75
C SER A 64 -1.85 17.43 -21.34
N VAL A 65 -2.85 16.63 -21.03
CA VAL A 65 -2.94 15.85 -19.80
C VAL A 65 -2.87 14.37 -20.15
N VAL A 66 -1.89 13.71 -19.59
CA VAL A 66 -1.70 12.25 -19.72
C VAL A 66 -2.39 11.60 -18.52
N PRO A 67 -3.39 10.73 -18.74
CA PRO A 67 -3.98 9.95 -17.66
C PRO A 67 -2.99 8.88 -17.19
N ALA A 68 -2.99 8.62 -15.90
CA ALA A 68 -2.12 7.64 -15.23
C ALA A 68 -2.84 7.10 -13.99
N VAL A 69 -2.18 6.25 -13.23
CA VAL A 69 -2.70 5.71 -11.97
C VAL A 69 -2.13 6.52 -10.80
N ALA A 70 -2.98 6.98 -9.90
CA ALA A 70 -2.56 7.62 -8.65
C ALA A 70 -1.70 6.66 -7.82
N ALA A 71 -0.50 7.09 -7.44
CA ALA A 71 0.46 6.25 -6.75
C ALA A 71 0.86 6.82 -5.38
N SER A 72 1.15 8.10 -5.29
CA SER A 72 1.43 8.81 -4.04
C SER A 72 0.78 10.18 -4.10
N PRO A 73 0.01 10.57 -3.06
CA PRO A 73 -0.76 11.81 -3.09
C PRO A 73 0.13 13.06 -3.11
N GLY A 74 -0.47 14.18 -3.50
CA GLY A 74 0.18 15.48 -3.58
C GLY A 74 0.35 15.96 -5.02
N MET A 75 0.83 17.21 -5.14
CA MET A 75 1.07 17.86 -6.43
C MET A 75 2.49 18.39 -6.50
N ALA A 76 3.12 18.26 -7.67
CA ALA A 76 4.47 18.79 -7.90
C ALA A 76 4.57 19.50 -9.25
N ILE A 77 5.40 20.54 -9.31
CA ILE A 77 5.78 21.25 -10.53
C ILE A 77 7.29 21.32 -10.57
N ALA A 78 7.90 20.77 -11.62
CA ALA A 78 9.32 20.95 -11.90
C ALA A 78 9.65 20.58 -13.35
N PRO A 79 10.85 20.95 -13.84
CA PRO A 79 11.39 20.40 -15.08
C PRO A 79 11.55 18.89 -14.96
N CYS A 80 11.26 18.13 -16.01
CA CYS A 80 11.46 16.69 -15.97
C CYS A 80 12.90 16.29 -16.28
N TRP A 81 13.30 15.18 -15.70
CA TRP A 81 14.44 14.40 -16.10
C TRP A 81 13.96 13.00 -16.48
N VAL A 82 14.15 12.64 -17.75
CA VAL A 82 13.76 11.31 -18.24
C VAL A 82 14.93 10.36 -18.06
N MET A 83 14.88 9.52 -17.05
CA MET A 83 15.89 8.50 -16.80
C MET A 83 15.76 7.41 -17.86
N ARG A 84 16.66 7.42 -18.81
CA ARG A 84 16.77 6.39 -19.84
C ARG A 84 17.89 5.44 -19.47
N LEU A 85 17.58 4.17 -19.29
CA LEU A 85 18.61 3.17 -19.12
C LEU A 85 19.48 3.10 -20.37
N PRO A 86 20.82 3.07 -20.23
CA PRO A 86 21.70 3.03 -21.37
C PRO A 86 21.50 1.72 -22.15
N ARG A 87 21.56 1.80 -23.46
CA ARG A 87 21.68 0.60 -24.29
C ARG A 87 23.14 0.18 -24.27
N PHE A 88 23.40 -1.00 -23.73
CA PHE A 88 24.72 -1.58 -23.72
C PHE A 88 25.03 -2.13 -25.12
N VAL A 89 26.08 -1.62 -25.75
CA VAL A 89 26.54 -2.08 -27.07
C VAL A 89 27.80 -2.91 -26.86
N TYR A 90 27.72 -4.19 -27.19
CA TYR A 90 28.84 -5.13 -27.06
C TYR A 90 28.81 -6.17 -28.18
N GLU A 91 29.94 -6.77 -28.45
CA GLU A 91 30.03 -7.91 -29.37
C GLU A 91 29.64 -9.20 -28.63
N THR A 92 28.86 -10.05 -29.27
CA THR A 92 28.38 -11.28 -28.66
C THR A 92 29.45 -12.37 -28.55
N ARG A 93 30.53 -12.28 -29.36
CA ARG A 93 31.64 -13.23 -29.34
C ARG A 93 32.96 -12.51 -29.07
N SER A 94 33.91 -13.23 -28.48
CA SER A 94 35.24 -12.73 -28.18
C SER A 94 36.30 -13.71 -28.63
N ASP A 95 37.36 -13.21 -29.27
CA ASP A 95 38.54 -13.98 -29.64
C ASP A 95 39.60 -14.02 -28.50
N ALA A 96 39.33 -13.39 -27.36
CA ALA A 96 40.27 -13.28 -26.24
C ALA A 96 40.47 -14.57 -25.43
N GLY A 97 39.57 -15.54 -25.62
CA GLY A 97 39.57 -16.81 -24.93
C GLY A 97 38.77 -16.78 -23.62
N ALA A 98 38.13 -17.93 -23.29
CA ALA A 98 37.17 -18.07 -22.18
C ALA A 98 37.77 -17.67 -20.83
N ASP A 99 39.02 -18.00 -20.54
CA ASP A 99 39.65 -17.68 -19.25
C ASP A 99 39.85 -16.18 -19.06
N ARG A 100 40.26 -15.46 -20.10
CA ARG A 100 40.43 -14.01 -20.03
C ARG A 100 39.09 -13.28 -19.90
N GLU A 101 38.07 -13.74 -20.59
CA GLU A 101 36.70 -13.20 -20.47
C GLU A 101 36.12 -13.49 -19.08
N ALA A 102 36.42 -14.66 -18.49
CA ALA A 102 36.03 -14.98 -17.12
C ALA A 102 36.71 -14.06 -16.09
N GLU A 103 38.01 -13.78 -16.26
CA GLU A 103 38.72 -12.83 -15.40
C GLU A 103 38.10 -11.43 -15.47
N ARG A 104 37.74 -10.94 -16.67
CA ARG A 104 37.06 -9.66 -16.88
C ARG A 104 35.71 -9.66 -16.16
N LEU A 105 34.90 -10.70 -16.31
CA LEU A 105 33.60 -10.83 -15.67
C LEU A 105 33.72 -10.81 -14.15
N VAL A 106 34.60 -11.61 -13.58
CA VAL A 106 34.84 -11.64 -12.11
C VAL A 106 35.25 -10.27 -11.57
N ALA A 107 36.17 -9.58 -12.24
CA ALA A 107 36.59 -8.25 -11.83
C ALA A 107 35.42 -7.24 -11.89
N SER A 108 34.55 -7.35 -12.90
CA SER A 108 33.40 -6.46 -13.06
C SER A 108 32.29 -6.75 -12.04
N ILE A 109 32.05 -8.03 -11.72
CA ILE A 109 31.14 -8.42 -10.63
C ILE A 109 31.66 -7.85 -9.30
N GLN A 110 32.96 -7.99 -9.01
CA GLN A 110 33.52 -7.47 -7.77
C GLN A 110 33.38 -5.94 -7.68
N THR A 111 33.63 -5.21 -8.77
CA THR A 111 33.43 -3.76 -8.83
C THR A 111 31.95 -3.37 -8.60
N ALA A 112 31.01 -4.11 -9.20
CA ALA A 112 29.59 -3.89 -9.02
C ALA A 112 29.15 -4.14 -7.57
N ARG A 113 29.68 -5.17 -6.91
CA ARG A 113 29.48 -5.46 -5.48
C ARG A 113 29.98 -4.33 -4.59
N GLU A 114 31.17 -3.81 -4.86
CA GLU A 114 31.74 -2.67 -4.12
C GLU A 114 30.87 -1.41 -4.26
N GLN A 115 30.31 -1.17 -5.45
CA GLN A 115 29.36 -0.08 -5.68
C GLN A 115 28.07 -0.26 -4.86
N LEU A 116 27.51 -1.48 -4.80
CA LEU A 116 26.33 -1.78 -3.99
C LEU A 116 26.60 -1.60 -2.50
N LEU A 117 27.71 -2.12 -1.97
CA LEU A 117 28.11 -1.92 -0.60
C LEU A 117 28.27 -0.44 -0.22
N ALA A 118 28.79 0.38 -1.15
CA ALA A 118 28.85 1.83 -0.95
C ALA A 118 27.44 2.48 -0.88
N LEU A 119 26.45 1.94 -1.58
CA LEU A 119 25.05 2.38 -1.47
C LEU A 119 24.40 1.90 -0.17
N VAL A 120 24.63 0.65 0.27
CA VAL A 120 24.18 0.14 1.57
C VAL A 120 24.63 1.06 2.71
N ASN A 121 25.90 1.48 2.69
CA ASN A 121 26.46 2.35 3.74
C ASN A 121 25.92 3.79 3.70
N ARG A 122 25.23 4.20 2.62
CA ARG A 122 24.62 5.53 2.46
C ARG A 122 23.09 5.49 2.59
N ALA A 123 22.51 4.29 2.64
CA ALA A 123 21.06 4.13 2.63
C ALA A 123 20.44 4.77 3.89
N GLU A 124 19.46 5.63 3.67
CA GLU A 124 18.63 6.22 4.72
C GLU A 124 17.46 5.28 5.03
N GLY A 125 17.63 4.42 6.05
CA GLY A 125 16.62 3.47 6.49
C GLY A 125 17.05 2.00 6.36
N ALA A 126 16.66 1.20 7.36
CA ALA A 126 17.04 -0.22 7.44
C ALA A 126 16.50 -1.05 6.27
N GLU A 127 15.27 -0.78 5.82
CA GLU A 127 14.62 -1.48 4.73
C GLU A 127 15.37 -1.34 3.39
N MET A 128 15.80 -0.12 3.06
CA MET A 128 16.58 0.13 1.86
C MET A 128 17.97 -0.53 1.92
N ALA A 129 18.61 -0.49 3.09
CA ALA A 129 19.91 -1.16 3.29
C ALA A 129 19.78 -2.67 3.12
N GLU A 130 18.70 -3.28 3.60
CA GLU A 130 18.42 -4.72 3.47
C GLU A 130 18.21 -5.13 2.01
N ILE A 131 17.41 -4.37 1.24
CA ILE A 131 17.20 -4.64 -0.19
C ILE A 131 18.53 -4.55 -0.97
N LEU A 132 19.33 -3.52 -0.72
CA LEU A 132 20.62 -3.37 -1.38
C LEU A 132 21.63 -4.46 -0.99
N SER A 133 21.58 -4.93 0.25
CA SER A 133 22.38 -6.07 0.72
C SER A 133 21.98 -7.36 0.00
N MET A 134 20.67 -7.58 -0.19
CA MET A 134 20.17 -8.71 -0.99
C MET A 134 20.66 -8.65 -2.45
N HIS A 135 20.69 -7.47 -3.07
CA HIS A 135 21.24 -7.27 -4.42
C HIS A 135 22.75 -7.60 -4.48
N GLU A 136 23.50 -7.27 -3.42
CA GLU A 136 24.92 -7.62 -3.31
C GLU A 136 25.10 -9.13 -3.19
N GLU A 137 24.25 -9.81 -2.40
CA GLU A 137 24.26 -11.27 -2.28
C GLU A 137 23.92 -11.97 -3.61
N MET A 138 22.95 -11.46 -4.38
CA MET A 138 22.61 -11.98 -5.70
C MET A 138 23.82 -11.97 -6.67
N LEU A 139 24.65 -10.95 -6.62
CA LEU A 139 25.89 -10.90 -7.41
C LEU A 139 26.95 -11.90 -6.94
N GLY A 140 26.81 -12.44 -5.75
CA GLY A 140 27.67 -13.48 -5.20
C GLY A 140 27.19 -14.91 -5.54
N ASP A 141 26.08 -15.09 -6.23
CA ASP A 141 25.49 -16.38 -6.53
C ASP A 141 26.39 -17.19 -7.48
N PRO A 142 26.93 -18.37 -7.03
CA PRO A 142 27.79 -19.20 -7.82
C PRO A 142 27.07 -19.84 -9.04
N GLU A 143 25.73 -19.98 -9.01
CA GLU A 143 24.99 -20.57 -10.12
C GLU A 143 24.93 -19.60 -11.32
N LEU A 144 24.78 -18.30 -11.08
CA LEU A 144 24.83 -17.28 -12.13
C LEU A 144 26.21 -17.25 -12.82
N PHE A 145 27.28 -17.33 -12.02
CA PHE A 145 28.64 -17.39 -12.57
C PHE A 145 28.90 -18.69 -13.36
N ALA A 146 28.41 -19.82 -12.86
CA ALA A 146 28.54 -21.10 -13.55
C ALA A 146 27.83 -21.11 -14.91
N ALA A 147 26.60 -20.58 -14.97
CA ALA A 147 25.85 -20.43 -16.23
C ALA A 147 26.56 -19.49 -17.22
N ALA A 148 27.11 -18.36 -16.73
CA ALA A 148 27.91 -17.47 -17.57
C ALA A 148 29.17 -18.17 -18.06
N ARG A 149 29.84 -18.97 -17.24
CA ARG A 149 31.07 -19.69 -17.61
C ARG A 149 30.83 -20.69 -18.75
N GLU A 150 29.70 -21.42 -18.74
CA GLU A 150 29.34 -22.32 -19.85
C GLU A 150 29.27 -21.55 -21.19
N SER A 151 28.64 -20.38 -21.18
CA SER A 151 28.54 -19.52 -22.35
C SER A 151 29.91 -18.95 -22.81
N LEU A 152 30.81 -18.62 -21.86
CA LEU A 152 32.17 -18.21 -22.18
C LEU A 152 32.98 -19.32 -22.85
N ASP A 153 32.79 -20.58 -22.41
CA ASP A 153 33.47 -21.74 -23.01
C ASP A 153 32.98 -21.99 -24.44
N GLU A 154 31.80 -21.52 -24.81
CA GLU A 154 31.28 -21.52 -26.20
C GLU A 154 31.81 -20.36 -27.05
N GLY A 155 32.67 -19.51 -26.50
CA GLY A 155 33.30 -18.37 -27.17
C GLY A 155 32.49 -17.08 -27.20
N HIS A 156 31.54 -16.92 -26.29
CA HIS A 156 30.84 -15.64 -26.09
C HIS A 156 31.72 -14.65 -25.30
N SER A 157 31.43 -13.33 -25.46
CA SER A 157 32.03 -12.28 -24.65
C SER A 157 31.53 -12.30 -23.21
N ALA A 158 32.24 -11.69 -22.29
CA ALA A 158 31.82 -11.55 -20.90
C ALA A 158 30.45 -10.88 -20.77
N GLU A 159 30.18 -9.86 -21.59
CA GLU A 159 28.92 -9.14 -21.65
C GLU A 159 27.75 -10.04 -22.08
N ALA A 160 27.93 -10.78 -23.18
CA ALA A 160 26.88 -11.65 -23.69
C ALA A 160 26.62 -12.85 -22.77
N ALA A 161 27.68 -13.47 -22.26
CA ALA A 161 27.58 -14.59 -21.32
C ALA A 161 26.87 -14.20 -20.02
N TRP A 162 27.27 -13.08 -19.45
CA TRP A 162 26.63 -12.56 -18.23
C TRP A 162 25.15 -12.24 -18.43
N TRP A 163 24.82 -11.47 -19.49
CA TRP A 163 23.43 -11.11 -19.73
C TRP A 163 22.55 -12.31 -20.01
N SER A 164 23.06 -13.31 -20.75
CA SER A 164 22.34 -14.56 -21.01
C SER A 164 22.03 -15.32 -19.71
N ALA A 165 22.99 -15.42 -18.79
CA ALA A 165 22.80 -16.06 -17.50
C ALA A 165 21.74 -15.32 -16.65
N ILE A 166 21.83 -14.02 -16.56
CA ILE A 166 20.88 -13.15 -15.83
C ILE A 166 19.47 -13.26 -16.41
N ASP A 167 19.31 -13.09 -17.73
CA ASP A 167 17.99 -13.09 -18.37
C ASP A 167 17.32 -14.49 -18.32
N SER A 168 18.12 -15.55 -18.42
CA SER A 168 17.62 -16.91 -18.23
C SER A 168 17.13 -17.14 -16.80
N ALA A 169 17.89 -16.71 -15.80
CA ALA A 169 17.50 -16.82 -14.39
C ALA A 169 16.27 -15.97 -14.08
N ALA A 170 16.22 -14.73 -14.58
CA ALA A 170 15.08 -13.85 -14.42
C ALA A 170 13.81 -14.40 -15.08
N SER A 171 13.94 -14.91 -16.32
CA SER A 171 12.82 -15.52 -17.04
C SER A 171 12.33 -16.80 -16.36
N ALA A 172 13.22 -17.59 -15.76
CA ALA A 172 12.83 -18.74 -14.96
C ALA A 172 12.02 -18.33 -13.73
N GLN A 173 12.40 -17.23 -13.06
CA GLN A 173 11.65 -16.70 -11.92
C GLN A 173 10.30 -16.11 -12.32
N GLU A 174 10.20 -15.37 -13.42
CA GLU A 174 8.93 -14.85 -13.95
C GLU A 174 7.90 -15.96 -14.24
N ASN A 175 8.37 -17.14 -14.64
CA ASN A 175 7.51 -18.29 -14.90
C ASN A 175 7.14 -19.09 -13.63
N LEU A 176 7.65 -18.70 -12.46
CA LEU A 176 7.23 -19.32 -11.20
C LEU A 176 5.81 -18.89 -10.86
N ALA A 177 5.05 -19.80 -10.29
CA ALA A 177 3.70 -19.51 -9.83
C ALA A 177 3.70 -18.70 -8.50
N ASP A 178 4.86 -18.50 -7.90
CA ASP A 178 5.06 -17.66 -6.72
C ASP A 178 5.35 -16.24 -7.17
N ARG A 179 4.41 -15.33 -6.87
CA ARG A 179 4.47 -13.94 -7.29
C ARG A 179 5.65 -13.17 -6.68
N LEU A 180 6.02 -13.47 -5.44
CA LEU A 180 7.17 -12.84 -4.77
C LEU A 180 8.49 -13.21 -5.44
N LEU A 181 8.62 -14.47 -5.88
CA LEU A 181 9.78 -14.91 -6.65
C LEU A 181 9.77 -14.34 -8.07
N ALA A 182 8.59 -14.20 -8.68
CA ALA A 182 8.46 -13.57 -10.00
C ALA A 182 8.83 -12.07 -9.97
N GLU A 183 8.51 -11.36 -8.90
CA GLU A 183 8.88 -9.94 -8.71
C GLU A 183 10.40 -9.77 -8.59
N ARG A 184 11.15 -10.76 -8.07
CA ARG A 184 12.62 -10.76 -8.00
C ARG A 184 13.32 -10.84 -9.37
N ALA A 185 12.62 -11.20 -10.42
CA ALA A 185 13.18 -11.18 -11.78
C ALA A 185 13.63 -9.78 -12.21
N ALA A 186 12.91 -8.74 -11.80
CA ALA A 186 13.30 -7.34 -12.05
C ALA A 186 14.60 -6.99 -11.30
N ASP A 187 14.77 -7.45 -10.07
CA ASP A 187 15.97 -7.24 -9.26
C ASP A 187 17.19 -7.92 -9.89
N LEU A 188 17.04 -9.15 -10.38
CA LEU A 188 18.09 -9.85 -11.12
C LEU A 188 18.53 -9.08 -12.34
N ARG A 189 17.59 -8.55 -13.14
CA ARG A 189 17.94 -7.72 -14.29
C ARG A 189 18.61 -6.41 -13.91
N ASP A 190 18.25 -5.83 -12.76
CA ASP A 190 18.89 -4.61 -12.26
C ASP A 190 20.36 -4.85 -11.90
N VAL A 191 20.65 -5.88 -11.09
CA VAL A 191 22.05 -6.24 -10.77
C VAL A 191 22.83 -6.68 -12.01
N GLY A 192 22.16 -7.34 -12.97
CA GLY A 192 22.73 -7.72 -14.26
C GLY A 192 23.19 -6.52 -15.08
N ARG A 193 22.34 -5.49 -15.19
CA ARG A 193 22.65 -4.23 -15.88
C ARG A 193 23.81 -3.48 -15.22
N ARG A 194 23.94 -3.55 -13.91
CA ARG A 194 25.05 -2.93 -13.19
C ARG A 194 26.39 -3.50 -13.60
N VAL A 195 26.50 -4.82 -13.68
CA VAL A 195 27.72 -5.50 -14.15
C VAL A 195 28.00 -5.19 -15.61
N LEU A 196 26.98 -5.16 -16.48
CA LEU A 196 27.12 -4.72 -17.86
C LEU A 196 27.66 -3.30 -17.98
N GLY A 197 27.19 -2.38 -17.14
CA GLY A 197 27.69 -1.01 -17.08
C GLY A 197 29.19 -0.94 -16.78
N VAL A 198 29.67 -1.82 -15.89
CA VAL A 198 31.10 -1.93 -15.58
C VAL A 198 31.87 -2.58 -16.74
N LEU A 199 31.36 -3.67 -17.33
CA LEU A 199 31.98 -4.37 -18.45
C LEU A 199 32.17 -3.49 -19.70
N THR A 200 31.15 -2.66 -19.98
CA THR A 200 31.11 -1.80 -21.18
C THR A 200 31.61 -0.39 -20.93
N ASP A 201 32.11 -0.08 -19.71
CA ASP A 201 32.48 1.28 -19.28
C ASP A 201 31.37 2.32 -19.57
N THR A 202 30.12 1.88 -19.44
CA THR A 202 28.95 2.73 -19.69
C THR A 202 28.39 3.20 -18.35
N PRO A 203 28.52 4.50 -18.01
CA PRO A 203 28.03 5.01 -16.74
C PRO A 203 26.50 4.96 -16.69
N LEU A 204 25.96 4.56 -15.54
CA LEU A 204 24.54 4.66 -15.29
C LEU A 204 24.11 6.15 -15.22
N PRO A 205 22.88 6.49 -15.62
CA PRO A 205 22.41 7.87 -15.64
C PRO A 205 22.55 8.55 -14.26
N SER A 206 23.04 9.78 -14.25
CA SER A 206 23.14 10.60 -13.04
C SER A 206 21.99 11.61 -13.01
N ALA A 207 21.33 11.72 -11.87
CA ALA A 207 20.25 12.69 -11.67
C ALA A 207 20.80 14.13 -11.73
N PRO A 208 19.99 15.11 -12.23
CA PRO A 208 20.35 16.52 -12.18
C PRO A 208 20.56 17.01 -10.75
N GLU A 209 21.44 18.00 -10.57
CA GLU A 209 21.64 18.67 -9.28
C GLU A 209 20.49 19.63 -8.91
N THR A 210 19.58 19.90 -9.83
CA THR A 210 18.42 20.79 -9.63
C THR A 210 17.15 20.01 -9.31
N PRO A 211 16.18 20.60 -8.60
CA PRO A 211 14.87 19.99 -8.39
C PRO A 211 14.20 19.58 -9.70
N HIS A 212 13.70 18.34 -9.79
CA HIS A 212 13.12 17.78 -11.00
C HIS A 212 11.99 16.78 -10.72
N VAL A 213 11.17 16.55 -11.75
CA VAL A 213 10.27 15.40 -11.84
C VAL A 213 11.03 14.28 -12.51
N LEU A 214 11.13 13.14 -11.83
CA LEU A 214 11.72 11.93 -12.42
C LEU A 214 10.68 11.23 -13.31
N VAL A 215 11.05 11.02 -14.57
CA VAL A 215 10.26 10.23 -15.53
C VAL A 215 11.07 9.00 -15.91
N THR A 216 10.50 7.81 -15.77
CA THR A 216 11.18 6.55 -16.08
C THR A 216 10.20 5.50 -16.59
N GLU A 217 10.71 4.41 -17.16
CA GLU A 217 9.88 3.27 -17.54
C GLU A 217 9.30 2.59 -16.30
N ASP A 218 10.14 2.24 -15.36
CA ASP A 218 9.86 1.78 -14.00
C ASP A 218 11.06 2.15 -13.13
N ILE A 219 10.98 2.01 -11.80
CA ILE A 219 12.08 2.34 -10.91
C ILE A 219 12.29 1.23 -9.88
N GLY A 220 13.51 0.71 -9.86
CA GLY A 220 13.93 -0.29 -8.90
C GLY A 220 14.54 0.31 -7.63
N PRO A 221 14.67 -0.50 -6.57
CA PRO A 221 15.26 -0.07 -5.29
C PRO A 221 16.67 0.48 -5.43
N SER A 222 17.51 -0.11 -6.27
CA SER A 222 18.89 0.34 -6.48
C SER A 222 18.98 1.66 -7.25
N ASP A 223 17.97 1.99 -8.05
CA ASP A 223 17.88 3.29 -8.71
C ASP A 223 17.55 4.38 -7.71
N VAL A 224 16.58 4.10 -6.82
CA VAL A 224 16.17 5.04 -5.78
C VAL A 224 17.27 5.32 -4.79
N ALA A 225 18.04 4.32 -4.38
CA ALA A 225 19.17 4.49 -3.47
C ALA A 225 20.26 5.44 -4.02
N ARG A 226 20.27 5.70 -5.34
CA ARG A 226 21.18 6.65 -6.01
C ARG A 226 20.58 8.04 -6.16
N LEU A 227 19.27 8.20 -5.96
CA LEU A 227 18.62 9.48 -6.10
C LEU A 227 18.79 10.33 -4.84
N ASP A 228 19.03 11.61 -5.05
CA ASP A 228 18.85 12.60 -3.99
C ASP A 228 17.36 12.91 -3.87
N THR A 229 16.70 12.23 -2.93
CA THR A 229 15.25 12.34 -2.70
C THR A 229 14.80 13.77 -2.36
N THR A 230 15.73 14.63 -1.90
CA THR A 230 15.43 16.04 -1.62
C THR A 230 15.25 16.87 -2.90
N ARG A 231 15.72 16.36 -4.02
CA ARG A 231 15.66 17.01 -5.35
C ARG A 231 14.57 16.43 -6.25
N VAL A 232 14.12 15.21 -5.98
CA VAL A 232 12.99 14.61 -6.71
C VAL A 232 11.70 15.19 -6.18
N ARG A 233 11.05 16.05 -6.97
CA ARG A 233 9.79 16.72 -6.61
C ARG A 233 8.57 15.90 -6.97
N GLY A 234 8.69 15.00 -7.94
CA GLY A 234 7.61 14.12 -8.38
C GLY A 234 8.14 12.93 -9.16
N LEU A 235 7.36 11.86 -9.20
CA LEU A 235 7.69 10.62 -9.94
C LEU A 235 6.59 10.31 -10.96
N VAL A 236 7.01 9.96 -12.17
CA VAL A 236 6.14 9.48 -13.25
C VAL A 236 6.74 8.21 -13.81
N THR A 237 6.02 7.08 -13.76
CA THR A 237 6.46 5.87 -14.43
C THR A 237 5.55 5.52 -15.61
N ALA A 238 6.16 5.00 -16.69
CA ALA A 238 5.42 4.53 -17.86
C ALA A 238 4.64 3.24 -17.55
N LEU A 239 5.22 2.38 -16.74
CA LEU A 239 4.66 1.09 -16.29
C LEU A 239 4.24 1.17 -14.82
N GLY A 240 3.64 0.07 -14.34
CA GLY A 240 3.26 -0.10 -12.95
C GLY A 240 1.79 0.17 -12.67
N GLY A 241 1.36 -0.24 -11.49
CA GLY A 241 0.01 -0.03 -10.94
C GLY A 241 0.09 0.56 -9.53
N ALA A 242 -1.04 0.82 -8.90
CA ALA A 242 -1.12 1.43 -7.56
C ALA A 242 -0.37 0.65 -6.46
N THR A 243 -0.12 -0.64 -6.67
CA THR A 243 0.60 -1.53 -5.75
C THR A 243 2.01 -1.89 -6.23
N SER A 244 2.51 -1.27 -7.32
CA SER A 244 3.87 -1.50 -7.81
C SER A 244 4.92 -1.04 -6.80
N HIS A 245 6.13 -1.58 -6.91
CA HIS A 245 7.28 -1.14 -6.10
C HIS A 245 7.51 0.37 -6.19
N SER A 246 7.39 0.94 -7.38
CA SER A 246 7.48 2.39 -7.63
C SER A 246 6.46 3.19 -6.83
N ALA A 247 5.20 2.69 -6.76
CA ALA A 247 4.12 3.34 -6.01
C ALA A 247 4.34 3.25 -4.49
N ILE A 248 4.74 2.08 -3.99
CA ILE A 248 5.05 1.87 -2.56
C ILE A 248 6.18 2.78 -2.14
N LEU A 249 7.22 2.83 -2.94
CA LEU A 249 8.41 3.64 -2.69
C LEU A 249 8.11 5.13 -2.68
N ALA A 250 7.35 5.64 -3.67
CA ALA A 250 6.95 7.04 -3.72
C ALA A 250 6.16 7.45 -2.46
N ARG A 251 5.26 6.58 -1.99
CA ARG A 251 4.51 6.79 -0.74
C ARG A 251 5.41 6.81 0.49
N SER A 252 6.38 5.90 0.58
CA SER A 252 7.32 5.86 1.71
C SER A 252 8.18 7.12 1.79
N LEU A 253 8.59 7.65 0.63
CA LEU A 253 9.35 8.89 0.51
C LEU A 253 8.48 10.15 0.63
N GLY A 254 7.16 10.05 0.49
CA GLY A 254 6.25 11.18 0.49
C GLY A 254 6.38 12.06 -0.76
N ILE A 255 6.78 11.49 -1.89
CA ILE A 255 6.95 12.17 -3.17
C ILE A 255 5.66 12.00 -3.98
N PRO A 256 5.02 13.08 -4.48
CA PRO A 256 3.89 12.99 -5.39
C PRO A 256 4.19 12.11 -6.59
N ALA A 257 3.37 11.08 -6.86
CA ALA A 257 3.69 10.12 -7.91
C ALA A 257 2.47 9.61 -8.66
N VAL A 258 2.69 9.34 -9.95
CA VAL A 258 1.77 8.62 -10.81
C VAL A 258 2.51 7.49 -11.53
N VAL A 259 1.83 6.37 -11.74
CA VAL A 259 2.38 5.18 -12.40
C VAL A 259 1.49 4.76 -13.57
N GLY A 260 2.01 3.94 -14.48
CA GLY A 260 1.24 3.47 -15.63
C GLY A 260 0.82 4.58 -16.59
N ALA A 261 1.61 5.66 -16.72
CA ALA A 261 1.33 6.78 -17.62
C ALA A 261 1.49 6.43 -19.11
N GLY A 262 1.93 5.21 -19.41
CA GLY A 262 2.18 4.73 -20.77
C GLY A 262 3.52 5.20 -21.35
N PRO A 263 3.98 4.54 -22.43
CA PRO A 263 5.33 4.77 -22.96
C PRO A 263 5.54 6.15 -23.60
N SER A 264 4.48 6.89 -23.91
CA SER A 264 4.58 8.24 -24.50
C SER A 264 5.30 9.24 -23.57
N VAL A 265 5.26 9.05 -22.24
CA VAL A 265 5.95 9.94 -21.29
C VAL A 265 7.46 9.86 -21.41
N LEU A 266 8.01 8.73 -21.87
CA LEU A 266 9.45 8.54 -22.10
C LEU A 266 9.98 9.35 -23.31
N ALA A 267 9.07 9.82 -24.17
CA ALA A 267 9.42 10.66 -25.31
C ALA A 267 9.43 12.17 -24.96
N ILE A 268 9.05 12.55 -23.74
CA ILE A 268 9.15 13.94 -23.28
C ILE A 268 10.61 14.38 -23.28
N ALA A 269 10.85 15.61 -23.71
CA ALA A 269 12.22 16.16 -23.73
C ALA A 269 12.65 16.55 -22.31
N ASP A 270 13.90 16.23 -21.94
CA ASP A 270 14.47 16.66 -20.67
C ASP A 270 14.35 18.19 -20.50
N GLY A 271 14.05 18.62 -19.29
CA GLY A 271 13.82 20.03 -18.96
C GLY A 271 12.40 20.54 -19.28
N SER A 272 11.52 19.74 -19.91
CA SER A 272 10.12 20.11 -20.08
C SER A 272 9.45 20.22 -18.71
N GLU A 273 8.69 21.31 -18.50
CA GLU A 273 7.96 21.48 -17.24
C GLU A 273 6.77 20.51 -17.17
N LEU A 274 6.65 19.80 -16.05
CA LEU A 274 5.55 18.89 -15.76
C LEU A 274 4.82 19.31 -14.49
N ILE A 275 3.49 19.10 -14.47
CA ILE A 275 2.69 19.05 -13.25
C ILE A 275 2.31 17.59 -13.01
N VAL A 276 2.72 17.03 -11.87
CA VAL A 276 2.33 15.71 -11.41
C VAL A 276 1.21 15.89 -10.38
N ASP A 277 0.04 15.33 -10.66
CA ASP A 277 -1.11 15.29 -9.76
C ASP A 277 -1.28 13.85 -9.28
N GLY A 278 -0.64 13.53 -8.16
CA GLY A 278 -0.62 12.20 -7.58
C GLY A 278 -1.94 11.80 -6.92
N GLU A 279 -2.83 12.75 -6.63
CA GLU A 279 -4.16 12.46 -6.11
C GLU A 279 -5.12 12.02 -7.21
N ARG A 280 -5.07 12.71 -8.36
CA ARG A 280 -5.96 12.44 -9.51
C ARG A 280 -5.36 11.52 -10.55
N GLY A 281 -4.12 11.06 -10.35
CA GLY A 281 -3.47 10.13 -11.29
C GLY A 281 -3.26 10.74 -12.67
N ARG A 282 -2.64 11.93 -12.79
CA ARG A 282 -2.43 12.57 -14.08
C ARG A 282 -1.18 13.44 -14.14
N VAL A 283 -0.65 13.59 -15.35
CA VAL A 283 0.51 14.43 -15.66
C VAL A 283 0.12 15.49 -16.68
N SER A 284 0.33 16.76 -16.39
CA SER A 284 0.24 17.82 -17.40
C SER A 284 1.62 18.12 -17.97
N VAL A 285 1.74 18.05 -19.29
CA VAL A 285 2.99 18.22 -20.01
C VAL A 285 3.08 19.61 -20.59
N MET A 286 4.17 20.35 -20.29
CA MET A 286 4.37 21.74 -20.71
C MET A 286 3.09 22.58 -20.47
N PRO A 287 2.66 22.73 -19.20
CA PRO A 287 1.38 23.33 -18.86
C PRO A 287 1.30 24.78 -19.31
N SER A 288 0.11 25.23 -19.70
CA SER A 288 -0.17 26.65 -19.94
C SER A 288 0.03 27.48 -18.66
N ALA A 289 0.29 28.78 -18.81
CA ALA A 289 0.47 29.69 -17.66
C ALA A 289 -0.72 29.67 -16.68
N SER A 290 -1.95 29.50 -17.19
CA SER A 290 -3.14 29.41 -16.35
C SER A 290 -3.22 28.07 -15.58
N ARG A 291 -2.80 26.97 -16.17
CA ARG A 291 -2.74 25.66 -15.51
C ARG A 291 -1.65 25.63 -14.45
N ARG A 292 -0.49 26.19 -14.79
CA ARG A 292 0.63 26.33 -13.86
C ARG A 292 0.24 27.18 -12.64
N ALA A 293 -0.35 28.35 -12.83
CA ALA A 293 -0.76 29.22 -11.71
C ALA A 293 -1.75 28.53 -10.77
N ARG A 294 -2.72 27.79 -11.32
CA ARG A 294 -3.65 27.00 -10.48
C ARG A 294 -2.96 25.90 -9.70
N ALA A 295 -1.97 25.25 -10.30
CA ALA A 295 -1.21 24.20 -9.61
C ALA A 295 -0.29 24.79 -8.52
N GLU A 296 0.36 25.94 -8.79
CA GLU A 296 1.14 26.68 -7.78
C GLU A 296 0.26 27.11 -6.58
N GLU A 297 -0.94 27.61 -6.85
CA GLU A 297 -1.91 27.96 -5.81
C GLU A 297 -2.36 26.74 -4.99
N ALA A 298 -2.64 25.61 -5.65
CA ALA A 298 -2.99 24.36 -5.00
C ALA A 298 -1.86 23.82 -4.10
N ILE A 299 -0.60 23.88 -4.59
CA ILE A 299 0.59 23.45 -3.81
C ILE A 299 0.75 24.38 -2.58
N ALA A 300 0.73 25.70 -2.78
CA ALA A 300 0.87 26.66 -1.68
C ALA A 300 -0.25 26.50 -0.64
N GLY A 301 -1.48 26.28 -1.09
CA GLY A 301 -2.62 25.99 -0.20
C GLY A 301 -2.45 24.67 0.55
N HIS A 302 -1.90 23.64 -0.10
CA HIS A 302 -1.61 22.36 0.55
C HIS A 302 -0.49 22.51 1.61
N GLU A 303 0.61 23.20 1.29
CA GLU A 303 1.71 23.46 2.22
C GLU A 303 1.25 24.27 3.44
N GLN A 304 0.40 25.28 3.22
CA GLN A 304 -0.19 26.04 4.32
C GLN A 304 -1.07 25.17 5.22
N ARG A 305 -1.93 24.34 4.62
CA ARG A 305 -2.75 23.38 5.40
C ARG A 305 -1.88 22.41 6.18
N GLN A 306 -0.82 21.87 5.58
CA GLN A 306 0.11 20.98 6.27
C GLN A 306 0.80 21.68 7.45
N ALA A 307 1.28 22.91 7.27
CA ALA A 307 1.93 23.67 8.33
C ALA A 307 0.95 23.95 9.49
N ALA A 308 -0.25 24.42 9.19
CA ALA A 308 -1.29 24.67 10.20
C ALA A 308 -1.74 23.39 10.92
N ALA A 309 -1.87 22.30 10.18
CA ALA A 309 -2.18 20.98 10.74
C ALA A 309 -1.06 20.48 11.66
N TRP A 310 0.20 20.69 11.28
CA TRP A 310 1.34 20.34 12.10
C TRP A 310 1.40 21.12 13.41
N GLU A 311 1.19 22.44 13.37
CA GLU A 311 1.15 23.29 14.57
C GLU A 311 0.06 22.85 15.56
N SER A 312 -1.10 22.46 15.04
CA SER A 312 -2.26 22.05 15.84
C SER A 312 -2.39 20.55 16.07
N ARG A 313 -1.37 19.75 15.71
CA ARG A 313 -1.45 18.27 15.72
C ARG A 313 -1.77 17.65 17.07
N MET A 314 -1.32 18.29 18.17
CA MET A 314 -1.55 17.78 19.52
C MET A 314 -2.98 18.05 20.04
N ALA A 315 -3.72 18.98 19.40
CA ALA A 315 -5.10 19.22 19.78
C ALA A 315 -6.00 18.03 19.38
N PRO A 316 -7.02 17.68 20.18
CA PRO A 316 -7.94 16.59 19.85
C PRO A 316 -8.69 16.87 18.53
N ALA A 317 -9.08 15.80 17.84
CA ALA A 317 -9.89 15.89 16.64
C ALA A 317 -11.37 15.98 17.02
N THR A 318 -11.83 17.20 17.30
CA THR A 318 -13.21 17.48 17.72
C THR A 318 -13.87 18.35 16.65
N THR A 319 -15.04 17.95 16.18
CA THR A 319 -15.83 18.72 15.21
C THR A 319 -16.26 20.07 15.77
N LEU A 320 -16.71 20.98 14.90
CA LEU A 320 -17.16 22.33 15.28
C LEU A 320 -18.30 22.32 16.30
N ASP A 321 -19.13 21.28 16.28
CA ASP A 321 -20.25 21.07 17.21
C ASP A 321 -19.90 20.19 18.42
N GLY A 322 -18.60 19.87 18.62
CA GLY A 322 -18.09 19.22 19.83
C GLY A 322 -18.06 17.70 19.81
N HIS A 323 -18.31 17.05 18.69
CA HIS A 323 -18.17 15.58 18.55
C HIS A 323 -16.70 15.20 18.43
N HIS A 324 -16.20 14.32 19.30
CA HIS A 324 -14.82 13.84 19.27
C HIS A 324 -14.70 12.58 18.41
N VAL A 325 -13.69 12.54 17.55
CA VAL A 325 -13.30 11.36 16.75
C VAL A 325 -11.84 11.06 17.06
N GLU A 326 -11.55 9.87 17.58
CA GLU A 326 -10.16 9.49 17.86
C GLU A 326 -9.38 9.37 16.53
N VAL A 327 -8.21 10.04 16.45
CA VAL A 327 -7.30 9.90 15.30
C VAL A 327 -6.01 9.25 15.77
N VAL A 328 -5.79 8.03 15.31
CA VAL A 328 -4.78 7.10 15.80
C VAL A 328 -3.88 6.61 14.66
N ALA A 329 -2.77 5.95 15.01
CA ALA A 329 -1.78 5.50 14.04
C ALA A 329 -2.01 4.07 13.56
N ASN A 330 -1.69 3.81 12.28
CA ASN A 330 -1.39 2.49 11.73
C ASN A 330 0.13 2.26 11.79
N LEU A 331 0.56 1.19 12.45
CA LEU A 331 1.97 0.84 12.59
C LEU A 331 2.27 -0.53 11.98
N GLY A 332 3.33 -0.60 11.17
CA GLY A 332 3.95 -1.85 10.73
C GLY A 332 5.13 -2.26 11.61
N ASN A 333 5.76 -1.29 12.31
CA ASN A 333 6.90 -1.54 13.19
C ASN A 333 6.65 -0.89 14.56
N THR A 334 6.92 -1.64 15.64
CA THR A 334 6.77 -1.18 17.02
C THR A 334 7.64 0.04 17.35
N ALA A 335 8.82 0.15 16.75
CA ALA A 335 9.74 1.26 16.92
C ALA A 335 9.18 2.63 16.48
N HIS A 336 8.16 2.65 15.63
CA HIS A 336 7.55 3.90 15.13
C HIS A 336 6.46 4.48 16.05
N ALA A 337 6.19 3.85 17.20
CA ALA A 337 5.14 4.31 18.10
C ALA A 337 5.43 5.72 18.65
N GLY A 338 6.69 6.03 18.98
CA GLY A 338 7.10 7.36 19.43
C GLY A 338 6.91 8.45 18.37
N ASP A 339 7.30 8.20 17.11
CA ASP A 339 7.04 9.12 15.99
C ASP A 339 5.55 9.40 15.80
N ALA A 340 4.70 8.39 15.94
CA ALA A 340 3.26 8.57 15.85
C ALA A 340 2.73 9.51 16.97
N VAL A 341 3.21 9.36 18.19
CA VAL A 341 2.86 10.24 19.32
C VAL A 341 3.33 11.67 19.07
N GLU A 342 4.54 11.87 18.59
CA GLU A 342 5.07 13.21 18.23
C GLU A 342 4.23 13.89 17.14
N ARG A 343 3.62 13.11 16.23
CA ARG A 343 2.71 13.60 15.19
C ARG A 343 1.28 13.83 15.69
N GLY A 344 1.02 13.57 16.97
CA GLY A 344 -0.26 13.84 17.61
C GLY A 344 -1.24 12.67 17.58
N ALA A 345 -0.77 11.44 17.41
CA ALA A 345 -1.62 10.23 17.54
C ALA A 345 -2.20 10.13 18.94
N GLU A 346 -3.50 9.83 19.02
CA GLU A 346 -4.21 9.62 20.29
C GLU A 346 -4.06 8.17 20.78
N GLY A 347 -3.48 7.30 19.95
CA GLY A 347 -3.18 5.91 20.20
C GLY A 347 -2.69 5.21 18.94
N VAL A 348 -2.69 3.89 18.97
CA VAL A 348 -2.46 3.02 17.81
C VAL A 348 -3.73 2.22 17.55
N GLY A 349 -4.40 2.46 16.43
CA GLY A 349 -5.62 1.78 16.01
C GLY A 349 -5.35 0.52 15.18
N LEU A 350 -4.10 0.35 14.71
CA LEU A 350 -3.66 -0.87 14.06
C LEU A 350 -2.15 -1.07 14.24
N LEU A 351 -1.76 -2.00 15.09
CA LEU A 351 -0.42 -2.59 15.03
C LEU A 351 -0.49 -3.87 14.18
N ARG A 352 0.21 -3.88 13.05
CA ARG A 352 0.37 -5.05 12.18
C ARG A 352 1.45 -5.95 12.75
N THR A 353 1.05 -6.96 13.50
CA THR A 353 1.99 -7.84 14.22
C THR A 353 2.77 -8.79 13.31
N GLU A 354 2.40 -8.93 12.04
CA GLU A 354 3.12 -9.74 11.05
C GLU A 354 4.59 -9.36 10.96
N PHE A 355 4.90 -8.06 11.03
CA PHE A 355 6.29 -7.58 10.96
C PHE A 355 7.14 -8.04 12.14
N VAL A 356 6.55 -8.27 13.32
CA VAL A 356 7.23 -8.89 14.47
C VAL A 356 7.69 -10.31 14.12
N PHE A 357 6.90 -11.04 13.32
CA PHE A 357 7.22 -12.40 12.89
C PHE A 357 8.17 -12.42 11.68
N MET A 358 7.96 -11.52 10.71
CA MET A 358 8.77 -11.46 9.49
C MET A 358 10.22 -11.00 9.76
N ALA A 359 10.46 -10.23 10.81
CA ALA A 359 11.79 -9.76 11.18
C ALA A 359 12.74 -10.88 11.68
N HIS A 360 12.25 -12.10 11.84
CA HIS A 360 13.02 -13.21 12.42
C HIS A 360 13.07 -14.42 11.47
N PRO A 361 14.23 -15.13 11.40
CA PRO A 361 14.36 -16.35 10.59
C PRO A 361 13.58 -17.55 11.15
N GLN A 362 13.08 -17.45 12.38
CA GLN A 362 12.24 -18.44 13.07
C GLN A 362 11.14 -17.70 13.84
N ALA A 363 10.05 -18.40 14.19
CA ALA A 363 8.98 -17.83 14.98
C ALA A 363 9.51 -17.20 16.28
N PRO A 364 9.21 -15.90 16.54
CA PRO A 364 9.66 -15.23 17.76
C PRO A 364 9.04 -15.90 18.98
N ASP A 365 9.86 -16.17 19.99
CA ASP A 365 9.40 -16.75 21.24
C ASP A 365 8.61 -15.74 22.11
N LEU A 366 8.06 -16.23 23.24
CA LEU A 366 7.29 -15.41 24.15
C LEU A 366 8.08 -14.19 24.65
N ALA A 367 9.38 -14.34 24.96
CA ALA A 367 10.20 -13.28 25.52
C ALA A 367 10.45 -12.18 24.47
N THR A 368 10.79 -12.57 23.24
CA THR A 368 11.00 -11.67 22.10
C THR A 368 9.75 -10.87 21.78
N GLN A 369 8.61 -11.54 21.66
CA GLN A 369 7.32 -10.87 21.41
C GLN A 369 6.96 -9.90 22.55
N THR A 370 7.12 -10.32 23.81
CA THR A 370 6.82 -9.49 24.99
C THR A 370 7.66 -8.21 24.98
N ALA A 371 8.96 -8.32 24.67
CA ALA A 371 9.85 -7.17 24.61
C ALA A 371 9.43 -6.17 23.54
N GLN A 372 9.16 -6.64 22.30
CA GLN A 372 8.78 -5.76 21.19
C GLN A 372 7.43 -5.07 21.41
N TYR A 373 6.42 -5.78 21.92
CA TYR A 373 5.14 -5.13 22.27
C TYR A 373 5.29 -4.18 23.45
N GLY A 374 6.19 -4.49 24.39
CA GLY A 374 6.53 -3.63 25.53
C GLY A 374 7.11 -2.28 25.07
N GLU A 375 8.06 -2.29 24.12
CA GLU A 375 8.64 -1.08 23.55
C GLU A 375 7.58 -0.15 22.94
N ALA A 376 6.63 -0.71 22.16
CA ALA A 376 5.55 0.08 21.60
C ALA A 376 4.64 0.69 22.67
N LEU A 377 4.27 -0.09 23.69
CA LEU A 377 3.43 0.36 24.80
C LEU A 377 4.12 1.40 25.68
N ASP A 378 5.44 1.32 25.86
CA ASP A 378 6.22 2.32 26.58
C ASP A 378 6.26 3.65 25.81
N ALA A 379 6.48 3.59 24.49
CA ALA A 379 6.51 4.77 23.62
C ALA A 379 5.14 5.46 23.51
N LEU A 380 4.03 4.74 23.76
CA LEU A 380 2.67 5.30 23.72
C LEU A 380 2.29 6.08 24.99
N GLU A 381 3.09 6.05 26.05
CA GLU A 381 2.87 6.86 27.26
C GLU A 381 1.46 6.70 27.87
N GLY A 382 0.93 5.48 27.85
CA GLY A 382 -0.39 5.14 28.39
C GLY A 382 -1.56 5.31 27.40
N ARG A 383 -1.31 5.71 26.16
CA ARG A 383 -2.33 5.71 25.09
C ARG A 383 -2.66 4.27 24.67
N PRO A 384 -3.87 4.01 24.15
CA PRO A 384 -4.29 2.66 23.77
C PRO A 384 -3.51 2.12 22.57
N LEU A 385 -3.31 0.79 22.60
CA LEU A 385 -2.73 0.02 21.49
C LEU A 385 -3.74 -1.03 21.02
N VAL A 386 -4.20 -0.93 19.77
CA VAL A 386 -4.93 -2.01 19.08
C VAL A 386 -3.91 -2.91 18.40
N ALA A 387 -3.73 -4.12 18.91
CA ALA A 387 -2.87 -5.14 18.34
C ALA A 387 -3.70 -6.13 17.51
N ARG A 388 -3.51 -6.14 16.19
CA ARG A 388 -4.10 -7.17 15.34
C ARG A 388 -3.34 -8.47 15.55
N THR A 389 -4.02 -9.56 15.92
CA THR A 389 -3.40 -10.86 15.98
C THR A 389 -2.91 -11.27 14.59
N LEU A 390 -1.94 -12.17 14.54
CA LEU A 390 -1.18 -12.51 13.35
C LEU A 390 -2.08 -12.78 12.12
N ASP A 391 -1.88 -11.99 11.07
CA ASP A 391 -2.56 -12.10 9.77
C ASP A 391 -1.59 -12.60 8.70
N VAL A 392 -1.21 -13.86 8.77
CA VAL A 392 -0.34 -14.58 7.84
C VAL A 392 -1.16 -15.49 6.95
N GLY A 393 -0.70 -15.71 5.73
CA GLY A 393 -1.38 -16.40 4.64
C GLY A 393 -1.69 -15.46 3.49
N GLY A 394 -2.18 -15.98 2.38
CA GLY A 394 -2.41 -15.17 1.19
C GLY A 394 -1.09 -14.68 0.58
N ASP A 395 -0.86 -13.38 0.64
CA ASP A 395 0.31 -12.67 0.12
C ASP A 395 1.48 -12.53 1.12
N LYS A 396 1.34 -13.07 2.34
CA LYS A 396 2.33 -12.92 3.43
C LYS A 396 2.81 -14.27 3.96
N PRO A 397 3.60 -15.02 3.18
CA PRO A 397 4.17 -16.28 3.65
C PRO A 397 5.26 -16.04 4.71
N LEU A 398 5.33 -16.93 5.69
CA LEU A 398 6.47 -17.00 6.61
C LEU A 398 7.35 -18.19 6.21
N PRO A 399 8.66 -18.01 5.98
CA PRO A 399 9.55 -19.06 5.50
C PRO A 399 9.56 -20.30 6.40
N TYR A 400 9.41 -20.12 7.69
CA TYR A 400 9.41 -21.18 8.70
C TYR A 400 8.02 -21.78 8.99
N TRP A 401 6.96 -21.27 8.34
CA TRP A 401 5.60 -21.86 8.39
C TRP A 401 5.07 -22.07 6.97
N PRO A 402 5.57 -23.09 6.27
CA PRO A 402 5.07 -23.37 4.94
C PRO A 402 3.58 -23.75 5.01
N LEU A 403 2.77 -22.98 4.29
CA LEU A 403 1.34 -23.22 4.12
C LEU A 403 1.13 -24.10 2.87
N PRO A 404 0.07 -24.94 2.83
CA PRO A 404 -0.31 -25.62 1.63
C PRO A 404 -0.53 -24.65 0.47
N ARG A 405 -0.14 -25.06 -0.74
CA ARG A 405 -0.43 -24.24 -1.93
C ARG A 405 -1.94 -24.24 -2.18
N GLU A 406 -2.48 -23.06 -2.34
CA GLU A 406 -3.91 -22.81 -2.58
C GLU A 406 -4.09 -22.10 -3.92
N ASP A 407 -5.17 -22.42 -4.65
CA ASP A 407 -5.48 -21.76 -5.93
C ASP A 407 -5.91 -20.30 -5.73
N ASN A 408 -6.51 -19.99 -4.57
CA ASN A 408 -6.96 -18.65 -4.20
C ASN A 408 -6.49 -18.30 -2.78
N PRO A 409 -5.20 -17.96 -2.58
CA PRO A 409 -4.63 -17.78 -1.24
C PRO A 409 -5.33 -16.72 -0.38
N PHE A 410 -5.85 -15.65 -1.00
CA PHE A 410 -6.63 -14.62 -0.29
C PHE A 410 -7.96 -15.12 0.28
N LEU A 411 -8.51 -16.21 -0.26
CA LEU A 411 -9.75 -16.85 0.21
C LEU A 411 -9.48 -18.08 1.09
N GLY A 412 -8.23 -18.44 1.27
CA GLY A 412 -7.77 -19.65 1.91
C GLY A 412 -7.48 -19.54 3.41
N LEU A 413 -6.44 -20.25 3.84
CA LEU A 413 -5.99 -20.35 5.23
C LEU A 413 -5.17 -19.11 5.61
N ARG A 414 -5.84 -18.11 6.19
CA ARG A 414 -5.28 -16.81 6.56
C ARG A 414 -5.86 -16.29 7.87
N GLY A 415 -5.06 -15.50 8.60
CA GLY A 415 -5.50 -14.76 9.80
C GLY A 415 -6.07 -15.67 10.86
N ILE A 416 -7.29 -15.38 11.34
CA ILE A 416 -7.95 -16.17 12.40
C ILE A 416 -8.12 -17.64 12.05
N ARG A 417 -8.31 -17.99 10.79
CA ARG A 417 -8.45 -19.39 10.35
C ARG A 417 -7.18 -20.18 10.60
N LEU A 418 -6.00 -19.56 10.33
CA LEU A 418 -4.70 -20.15 10.65
C LEU A 418 -4.53 -20.24 12.17
N ALA A 419 -4.88 -19.17 12.91
CA ALA A 419 -4.77 -19.12 14.35
C ALA A 419 -5.63 -20.20 15.07
N LEU A 420 -6.80 -20.54 14.52
CA LEU A 420 -7.66 -21.61 15.04
C LEU A 420 -7.16 -23.01 14.69
N THR A 421 -6.40 -23.16 13.58
CA THR A 421 -5.75 -24.45 13.24
C THR A 421 -4.43 -24.66 13.99
N ARG A 422 -3.78 -23.57 14.44
CA ARG A 422 -2.55 -23.56 15.24
C ARG A 422 -2.73 -22.71 16.50
N PRO A 423 -3.58 -23.14 17.44
CA PRO A 423 -3.96 -22.36 18.62
C PRO A 423 -2.77 -21.97 19.50
N GLU A 424 -1.68 -22.74 19.50
CA GLU A 424 -0.45 -22.47 20.23
C GLU A 424 0.22 -21.15 19.80
N VAL A 425 0.07 -20.76 18.54
CA VAL A 425 0.61 -19.49 18.02
C VAL A 425 -0.16 -18.31 18.59
N LEU A 426 -1.50 -18.35 18.50
CA LEU A 426 -2.37 -17.33 19.07
C LEU A 426 -2.20 -17.24 20.59
N GLU A 427 -2.10 -18.39 21.27
CA GLU A 427 -1.89 -18.45 22.72
C GLU A 427 -0.60 -17.74 23.13
N THR A 428 0.53 -18.04 22.45
CA THR A 428 1.81 -17.39 22.71
C THR A 428 1.74 -15.88 22.45
N GLN A 429 1.11 -15.47 21.37
CA GLN A 429 0.96 -14.04 21.02
C GLN A 429 0.08 -13.30 22.03
N VAL A 430 -1.08 -13.85 22.40
CA VAL A 430 -1.97 -13.25 23.40
C VAL A 430 -1.26 -13.15 24.76
N ARG A 431 -0.54 -14.20 25.17
CA ARG A 431 0.26 -14.20 26.39
C ARG A 431 1.31 -13.11 26.38
N ALA A 432 2.02 -12.94 25.26
CA ALA A 432 3.02 -11.86 25.10
C ALA A 432 2.38 -10.47 25.21
N LEU A 433 1.29 -10.23 24.50
CA LEU A 433 0.56 -8.96 24.51
C LEU A 433 0.03 -8.60 25.89
N LEU A 434 -0.63 -9.54 26.58
CA LEU A 434 -1.17 -9.32 27.93
C LEU A 434 -0.07 -9.16 28.99
N THR A 435 1.06 -9.85 28.84
CA THR A 435 2.22 -9.69 29.71
C THR A 435 2.89 -8.34 29.51
N ALA A 436 3.11 -7.95 28.25
CA ALA A 436 3.67 -6.65 27.90
C ALA A 436 2.77 -5.50 28.38
N ALA A 437 1.48 -5.63 28.25
CA ALA A 437 0.54 -4.58 28.64
C ALA A 437 0.50 -4.34 30.16
N GLY A 438 0.47 -5.40 30.97
CA GLY A 438 0.28 -5.24 32.41
C GLY A 438 -1.05 -4.55 32.73
N ALA A 439 -0.99 -3.32 33.25
CA ALA A 439 -2.15 -2.48 33.52
C ALA A 439 -2.42 -1.42 32.43
N ARG A 440 -1.59 -1.35 31.39
CA ARG A 440 -1.76 -0.40 30.29
C ARG A 440 -2.93 -0.83 29.40
N PRO A 441 -3.63 0.13 28.74
CA PRO A 441 -4.74 -0.19 27.84
C PRO A 441 -4.24 -0.95 26.61
N ILE A 442 -4.83 -2.13 26.36
CA ILE A 442 -4.57 -2.95 25.18
C ILE A 442 -5.88 -3.44 24.58
N ARG A 443 -5.96 -3.40 23.28
CA ARG A 443 -7.11 -3.83 22.49
C ARG A 443 -6.65 -4.95 21.55
N LEU A 444 -7.22 -6.14 21.69
CA LEU A 444 -6.91 -7.32 20.88
C LEU A 444 -7.89 -7.40 19.72
N MET A 445 -7.41 -7.44 18.48
CA MET A 445 -8.23 -7.44 17.29
C MET A 445 -7.98 -8.68 16.44
N PHE A 446 -9.03 -9.44 16.12
CA PHE A 446 -8.94 -10.62 15.26
C PHE A 446 -9.19 -10.28 13.80
N PRO A 447 -8.24 -10.61 12.88
CA PRO A 447 -8.40 -10.44 11.44
C PRO A 447 -9.21 -11.59 10.82
N MET A 448 -9.78 -11.36 9.63
CA MET A 448 -10.38 -12.37 8.76
C MET A 448 -11.54 -13.18 9.38
N VAL A 449 -12.24 -12.60 10.34
CA VAL A 449 -13.41 -13.23 11.00
C VAL A 449 -14.59 -13.20 10.03
N LYS A 450 -15.15 -14.38 9.71
CA LYS A 450 -16.32 -14.47 8.85
C LYS A 450 -17.66 -14.59 9.61
N ASP A 451 -17.61 -15.09 10.86
CA ASP A 451 -18.79 -15.36 11.67
C ASP A 451 -18.49 -15.41 13.18
N LEU A 452 -19.56 -15.50 13.97
CA LEU A 452 -19.51 -15.57 15.42
C LEU A 452 -18.80 -16.84 15.95
N ALA A 453 -18.78 -17.93 15.19
CA ALA A 453 -18.14 -19.17 15.66
C ALA A 453 -16.61 -19.03 15.68
N GLU A 454 -16.03 -18.37 14.67
CA GLU A 454 -14.60 -18.06 14.65
C GLU A 454 -14.21 -17.09 15.77
N LEU A 455 -15.02 -16.04 16.02
CA LEU A 455 -14.80 -15.13 17.14
C LEU A 455 -14.78 -15.89 18.48
N ARG A 456 -15.76 -16.72 18.74
CA ARG A 456 -15.87 -17.49 20.00
C ARG A 456 -14.68 -18.43 20.19
N GLY A 457 -14.21 -19.06 19.11
CA GLY A 457 -13.02 -19.91 19.15
C GLY A 457 -11.76 -19.14 19.58
N ALA A 458 -11.53 -17.97 19.00
CA ALA A 458 -10.40 -17.12 19.37
C ALA A 458 -10.54 -16.51 20.77
N ARG A 459 -11.74 -16.05 21.13
CA ARG A 459 -12.02 -15.48 22.45
C ARG A 459 -11.80 -16.48 23.57
N ALA A 460 -12.16 -17.74 23.38
CA ALA A 460 -11.89 -18.79 24.36
C ALA A 460 -10.39 -18.95 24.68
N ILE A 461 -9.52 -18.73 23.69
CA ILE A 461 -8.05 -18.73 23.90
C ILE A 461 -7.63 -17.52 24.75
N VAL A 462 -8.14 -16.32 24.40
CA VAL A 462 -7.85 -15.09 25.16
C VAL A 462 -8.30 -15.23 26.62
N ASP A 463 -9.52 -15.67 26.86
CA ASP A 463 -10.10 -15.80 28.19
C ASP A 463 -9.32 -16.81 29.04
N ARG A 464 -8.89 -17.93 28.44
CA ARG A 464 -8.06 -18.94 29.13
C ARG A 464 -6.69 -18.37 29.49
N VAL A 465 -6.00 -17.75 28.54
CA VAL A 465 -4.65 -17.17 28.78
C VAL A 465 -4.71 -16.06 29.82
N ARG A 466 -5.75 -15.21 29.75
CA ARG A 466 -5.98 -14.16 30.75
C ARG A 466 -6.17 -14.75 32.14
N ALA A 467 -7.03 -15.74 32.29
CA ALA A 467 -7.31 -16.40 33.59
C ALA A 467 -6.02 -17.03 34.18
N GLU A 468 -5.17 -17.65 33.35
CA GLU A 468 -3.89 -18.22 33.78
C GLU A 468 -2.92 -17.14 34.28
N LEU A 469 -2.80 -16.02 33.55
CA LEU A 469 -1.93 -14.91 33.94
C LEU A 469 -2.45 -14.20 35.19
N ASP A 470 -3.75 -14.03 35.33
CA ASP A 470 -4.36 -13.38 36.48
C ASP A 470 -4.22 -14.24 37.74
N ALA A 471 -4.38 -15.56 37.63
CA ALA A 471 -4.16 -16.49 38.75
C ALA A 471 -2.71 -16.54 39.19
N ALA A 472 -1.76 -16.52 38.24
CA ALA A 472 -0.33 -16.47 38.54
C ALA A 472 0.05 -15.16 39.26
N TYR A 473 -0.48 -14.02 38.80
CA TYR A 473 -0.25 -12.72 39.43
C TYR A 473 -0.82 -12.65 40.83
N GLU A 474 -2.06 -13.14 41.03
CA GLU A 474 -2.73 -13.18 42.34
C GLU A 474 -1.96 -14.07 43.33
N ALA A 475 -1.46 -15.21 42.88
CA ALA A 475 -0.66 -16.11 43.70
C ALA A 475 0.64 -15.45 44.19
N GLU A 476 1.26 -14.58 43.38
CA GLU A 476 2.50 -13.86 43.72
C GLU A 476 2.23 -12.62 44.56
N HIS A 477 1.17 -11.85 44.27
CA HIS A 477 0.95 -10.53 44.86
C HIS A 477 -0.20 -10.47 45.88
N GLY A 478 -0.96 -11.55 46.04
CA GLY A 478 -2.09 -11.66 46.99
C GLY A 478 -3.35 -10.88 46.58
N GLN A 479 -3.40 -10.33 45.35
CA GLN A 479 -4.55 -9.62 44.79
C GLN A 479 -4.57 -9.76 43.27
N PRO A 480 -5.78 -9.75 42.64
CA PRO A 480 -5.88 -9.84 41.18
C PRO A 480 -5.25 -8.61 40.50
N PRO A 481 -4.70 -8.76 39.29
CA PRO A 481 -4.15 -7.63 38.53
C PRO A 481 -5.25 -6.69 38.05
N VAL A 482 -4.91 -5.41 37.94
CA VAL A 482 -5.74 -4.47 37.18
C VAL A 482 -5.35 -4.60 35.70
N ARG A 483 -6.33 -4.83 34.84
CA ARG A 483 -6.13 -4.90 33.40
C ARG A 483 -7.16 -4.06 32.67
N ASP A 484 -6.70 -3.34 31.66
CA ASP A 484 -7.55 -2.64 30.70
C ASP A 484 -7.41 -3.34 29.34
N VAL A 485 -8.27 -4.34 29.10
CA VAL A 485 -8.24 -5.21 27.92
C VAL A 485 -9.58 -5.19 27.23
N GLN A 486 -9.58 -4.79 25.95
CA GLN A 486 -10.71 -4.88 25.05
C GLN A 486 -10.46 -5.94 23.97
N VAL A 487 -11.53 -6.59 23.50
CA VAL A 487 -11.48 -7.59 22.43
C VAL A 487 -12.43 -7.18 21.31
N GLY A 488 -11.90 -7.08 20.11
CA GLY A 488 -12.65 -6.68 18.92
C GLY A 488 -12.35 -7.52 17.68
N VAL A 489 -13.06 -7.20 16.63
CA VAL A 489 -12.97 -7.88 15.32
C VAL A 489 -12.64 -6.86 14.23
N MET A 490 -11.73 -7.25 13.33
CA MET A 490 -11.56 -6.54 12.06
C MET A 490 -12.69 -6.93 11.11
N ILE A 491 -13.49 -5.94 10.72
CA ILE A 491 -14.55 -6.09 9.72
C ILE A 491 -13.94 -5.87 8.34
N GLU A 492 -13.57 -6.97 7.72
CA GLU A 492 -12.93 -6.97 6.39
C GLU A 492 -13.51 -8.06 5.47
N ILE A 493 -14.35 -8.96 6.01
CA ILE A 493 -15.12 -9.92 5.26
C ILE A 493 -16.58 -9.46 5.21
N PRO A 494 -17.21 -9.37 4.03
CA PRO A 494 -18.60 -8.89 3.92
C PRO A 494 -19.62 -9.66 4.78
N SER A 495 -19.41 -10.96 5.02
CA SER A 495 -20.28 -11.74 5.89
C SER A 495 -20.27 -11.26 7.33
N ALA A 496 -19.11 -10.83 7.86
CA ALA A 496 -19.02 -10.27 9.21
C ALA A 496 -19.76 -8.93 9.31
N ALA A 497 -19.63 -8.05 8.32
CA ALA A 497 -20.38 -6.79 8.26
C ALA A 497 -21.91 -7.03 8.20
N LEU A 498 -22.36 -7.96 7.34
CA LEU A 498 -23.76 -8.33 7.21
C LEU A 498 -24.35 -8.97 8.48
N THR A 499 -23.53 -9.63 9.29
CA THR A 499 -23.93 -10.29 10.54
C THR A 499 -23.41 -9.59 11.78
N ALA A 500 -22.96 -8.33 11.65
CA ALA A 500 -22.39 -7.54 12.74
C ALA A 500 -23.31 -7.48 13.98
N ALA A 501 -24.62 -7.40 13.80
CA ALA A 501 -25.58 -7.41 14.91
C ALA A 501 -25.53 -8.69 15.76
N SER A 502 -25.09 -9.82 15.21
CA SER A 502 -24.91 -11.07 15.96
C SER A 502 -23.55 -11.12 16.67
N ILE A 503 -22.55 -10.38 16.16
CA ILE A 503 -21.18 -10.34 16.69
C ILE A 503 -21.05 -9.26 17.77
N ALA A 504 -21.70 -8.11 17.58
CA ALA A 504 -21.59 -6.93 18.44
C ALA A 504 -21.82 -7.19 19.95
N PRO A 505 -22.74 -8.07 20.38
CA PRO A 505 -22.91 -8.37 21.82
C PRO A 505 -21.67 -9.04 22.47
N GLU A 506 -20.75 -9.57 21.68
CA GLU A 506 -19.60 -10.34 22.17
C GLU A 506 -18.25 -9.63 21.92
N VAL A 507 -18.27 -8.36 21.55
CA VAL A 507 -17.05 -7.56 21.31
C VAL A 507 -17.16 -6.20 21.96
N ASP A 508 -16.02 -5.60 22.25
CA ASP A 508 -15.92 -4.23 22.75
C ASP A 508 -15.85 -3.22 21.60
N PHE A 509 -15.37 -3.66 20.43
CA PHE A 509 -15.23 -2.79 19.25
C PHE A 509 -15.18 -3.57 17.94
N PHE A 510 -15.42 -2.84 16.85
CA PHE A 510 -15.06 -3.23 15.49
C PHE A 510 -14.02 -2.27 14.91
N SER A 511 -13.13 -2.77 14.06
CA SER A 511 -12.26 -1.95 13.24
C SER A 511 -12.41 -2.36 11.78
N VAL A 512 -12.83 -1.44 10.93
CA VAL A 512 -13.11 -1.76 9.51
C VAL A 512 -11.83 -1.72 8.70
N GLY A 513 -11.40 -2.88 8.21
CA GLY A 513 -10.30 -3.05 7.27
C GLY A 513 -10.75 -2.78 5.84
N THR A 514 -10.86 -1.52 5.43
CA THR A 514 -11.49 -1.14 4.16
C THR A 514 -10.80 -1.70 2.93
N ASN A 515 -9.49 -1.98 2.98
CA ASN A 515 -8.76 -2.52 1.83
C ASN A 515 -9.26 -3.94 1.47
N ASP A 516 -9.27 -4.85 2.44
CA ASP A 516 -9.76 -6.23 2.25
C ASP A 516 -11.29 -6.25 2.11
N LEU A 517 -12.02 -5.41 2.85
CA LEU A 517 -13.47 -5.28 2.69
C LEU A 517 -13.85 -4.88 1.26
N THR A 518 -13.14 -3.92 0.66
CA THR A 518 -13.35 -3.50 -0.72
C THR A 518 -13.03 -4.64 -1.69
N GLN A 519 -11.88 -5.29 -1.54
CA GLN A 519 -11.45 -6.43 -2.34
C GLN A 519 -12.52 -7.53 -2.39
N TYR A 520 -13.03 -7.95 -1.24
CA TYR A 520 -14.01 -9.03 -1.16
C TYR A 520 -15.42 -8.60 -1.56
N THR A 521 -15.80 -7.34 -1.33
CA THR A 521 -17.10 -6.81 -1.73
C THR A 521 -17.21 -6.67 -3.25
N LEU A 522 -16.16 -6.19 -3.90
CA LEU A 522 -16.13 -5.97 -5.34
C LEU A 522 -15.59 -7.16 -6.13
N ALA A 523 -15.10 -8.21 -5.45
CA ALA A 523 -14.43 -9.36 -6.05
C ALA A 523 -13.26 -8.96 -6.97
N ILE A 524 -12.47 -7.99 -6.54
CA ILE A 524 -11.31 -7.46 -7.26
C ILE A 524 -10.07 -7.74 -6.44
N ASP A 525 -9.12 -8.48 -7.01
CA ASP A 525 -7.78 -8.60 -6.42
C ASP A 525 -7.05 -7.26 -6.51
N ARG A 526 -6.75 -6.65 -5.36
CA ARG A 526 -6.00 -5.37 -5.28
C ARG A 526 -4.58 -5.46 -5.83
N GLY A 527 -4.04 -6.66 -5.97
CA GLY A 527 -2.77 -6.92 -6.61
C GLY A 527 -2.84 -7.10 -8.12
N HIS A 528 -4.05 -7.09 -8.73
CA HIS A 528 -4.20 -7.28 -10.17
C HIS A 528 -3.80 -6.01 -10.94
N ALA A 529 -2.88 -6.14 -11.90
CA ALA A 529 -2.26 -5.02 -12.60
C ALA A 529 -3.25 -4.02 -13.26
N THR A 530 -4.41 -4.51 -13.75
CA THR A 530 -5.39 -3.67 -14.45
C THR A 530 -6.68 -3.43 -13.66
N LEU A 531 -7.05 -4.32 -12.73
CA LEU A 531 -8.30 -4.20 -12.00
C LEU A 531 -8.14 -3.44 -10.67
N SER A 532 -6.94 -3.38 -10.10
CA SER A 532 -6.69 -2.73 -8.81
C SER A 532 -7.18 -1.28 -8.74
N ALA A 533 -7.09 -0.54 -9.84
CA ALA A 533 -7.60 0.83 -9.92
C ALA A 533 -9.13 0.95 -9.77
N GLN A 534 -9.87 -0.15 -9.92
CA GLN A 534 -11.32 -0.21 -9.75
C GLN A 534 -11.73 -0.59 -8.31
N ALA A 535 -10.77 -0.99 -7.46
CA ALA A 535 -11.01 -1.32 -6.06
C ALA A 535 -11.10 -0.04 -5.20
N ASP A 536 -12.19 0.70 -5.35
CA ASP A 536 -12.42 1.98 -4.69
C ASP A 536 -13.23 1.83 -3.40
N GLY A 537 -12.65 2.22 -2.26
CA GLY A 537 -13.31 2.18 -0.95
C GLY A 537 -14.53 3.10 -0.80
N LEU A 538 -14.66 4.14 -1.65
CA LEU A 538 -15.85 4.97 -1.72
C LEU A 538 -17.01 4.31 -2.47
N HIS A 539 -16.86 3.06 -2.92
CA HIS A 539 -17.96 2.34 -3.56
C HIS A 539 -19.18 2.23 -2.63
N PRO A 540 -20.40 2.55 -3.10
CA PRO A 540 -21.60 2.58 -2.25
C PRO A 540 -21.86 1.27 -1.50
N ALA A 541 -21.51 0.11 -2.07
CA ALA A 541 -21.64 -1.18 -1.41
C ALA A 541 -20.71 -1.29 -0.17
N VAL A 542 -19.49 -0.78 -0.25
CA VAL A 542 -18.53 -0.75 0.87
C VAL A 542 -19.04 0.20 1.96
N LEU A 543 -19.48 1.41 1.59
CA LEU A 543 -20.03 2.39 2.52
C LEU A 543 -21.28 1.84 3.25
N ARG A 544 -22.14 1.08 2.57
CA ARG A 544 -23.30 0.42 3.21
C ARG A 544 -22.90 -0.64 4.21
N LEU A 545 -21.84 -1.41 3.95
CA LEU A 545 -21.33 -2.39 4.90
C LEU A 545 -20.73 -1.70 6.14
N ILE A 546 -20.10 -0.54 5.97
CA ILE A 546 -19.63 0.30 7.09
C ILE A 546 -20.83 0.82 7.90
N GLU A 547 -21.84 1.40 7.25
CA GLU A 547 -23.08 1.87 7.89
C GLU A 547 -23.76 0.77 8.74
N MET A 548 -23.92 -0.43 8.16
CA MET A 548 -24.49 -1.58 8.84
C MET A 548 -23.67 -1.99 10.07
N THR A 549 -22.34 -1.98 9.95
CA THR A 549 -21.42 -2.30 11.05
C THR A 549 -21.55 -1.30 12.18
N VAL A 550 -21.51 0.02 11.87
CA VAL A 550 -21.64 1.09 12.86
C VAL A 550 -23.00 1.00 13.58
N SER A 551 -24.07 0.87 12.82
CA SER A 551 -25.42 0.75 13.40
C SER A 551 -25.55 -0.45 14.34
N ALA A 552 -24.99 -1.60 13.97
CA ALA A 552 -24.99 -2.79 14.79
C ALA A 552 -24.14 -2.64 16.06
N ALA A 553 -22.96 -2.06 15.95
CA ALA A 553 -22.04 -1.81 17.06
C ALA A 553 -22.66 -0.88 18.10
N HIS A 554 -23.12 0.29 17.68
CA HIS A 554 -23.69 1.30 18.56
C HIS A 554 -24.95 0.82 19.27
N ALA A 555 -25.77 -0.03 18.63
CA ALA A 555 -26.93 -0.66 19.29
C ALA A 555 -26.55 -1.55 20.49
N HIS A 556 -25.30 -1.98 20.57
CA HIS A 556 -24.78 -2.86 21.65
C HIS A 556 -23.68 -2.18 22.49
N GLY A 557 -23.42 -0.88 22.27
CA GLY A 557 -22.43 -0.11 23.03
C GLY A 557 -20.96 -0.38 22.64
N ALA A 558 -20.72 -1.03 21.50
CA ALA A 558 -19.39 -1.20 20.93
C ALA A 558 -19.05 0.03 20.06
N TRP A 559 -17.77 0.46 20.06
CA TRP A 559 -17.29 1.52 19.19
C TRP A 559 -16.75 0.97 17.85
N VAL A 560 -16.63 1.83 16.85
CA VAL A 560 -16.17 1.45 15.50
C VAL A 560 -15.04 2.34 15.02
N GLY A 561 -13.89 1.71 14.72
CA GLY A 561 -12.78 2.35 14.01
C GLY A 561 -12.75 1.97 12.53
N VAL A 562 -12.02 2.76 11.75
CA VAL A 562 -11.64 2.44 10.36
C VAL A 562 -10.12 2.50 10.23
N CYS A 563 -9.49 1.41 9.80
CA CYS A 563 -8.03 1.29 9.73
C CYS A 563 -7.47 1.05 8.31
N GLY A 564 -8.33 0.99 7.30
CA GLY A 564 -7.91 0.95 5.90
C GLY A 564 -7.54 2.33 5.34
N GLU A 565 -7.02 2.34 4.12
CA GLU A 565 -6.56 3.58 3.45
C GLU A 565 -7.67 4.64 3.33
N LEU A 566 -8.92 4.23 3.25
CA LEU A 566 -10.09 5.11 3.17
C LEU A 566 -10.14 6.14 4.32
N ALA A 567 -9.66 5.80 5.52
CA ALA A 567 -9.63 6.67 6.68
C ALA A 567 -8.79 7.96 6.48
N SER A 568 -7.87 7.95 5.52
CA SER A 568 -6.99 9.08 5.22
C SER A 568 -7.41 9.90 4.00
N TYR A 569 -8.42 9.46 3.24
CA TYR A 569 -8.89 10.19 2.07
C TYR A 569 -9.74 11.39 2.50
N ASP A 570 -9.33 12.58 2.10
CA ASP A 570 -9.97 13.85 2.50
C ASP A 570 -11.49 13.86 2.27
N GLN A 571 -11.94 13.36 1.10
CA GLN A 571 -13.36 13.23 0.78
C GLN A 571 -14.08 12.18 1.63
N ALA A 572 -13.37 11.16 2.12
CA ALA A 572 -13.96 10.08 2.90
C ALA A 572 -14.11 10.41 4.37
N VAL A 573 -13.23 11.25 4.94
CA VAL A 573 -13.26 11.61 6.38
C VAL A 573 -14.65 12.08 6.80
N GLY A 574 -15.23 13.03 6.06
CA GLY A 574 -16.57 13.54 6.37
C GLY A 574 -17.68 12.48 6.23
N VAL A 575 -17.56 11.60 5.23
CA VAL A 575 -18.49 10.47 5.05
C VAL A 575 -18.39 9.49 6.21
N LEU A 576 -17.19 9.09 6.63
CA LEU A 576 -16.97 8.15 7.73
C LEU A 576 -17.46 8.70 9.06
N VAL A 577 -17.15 9.96 9.37
CA VAL A 577 -17.68 10.67 10.56
C VAL A 577 -19.20 10.75 10.51
N GLY A 578 -19.76 11.04 9.34
CA GLY A 578 -21.22 11.11 9.14
C GLY A 578 -21.94 9.76 9.27
N LEU A 579 -21.25 8.65 8.94
CA LEU A 579 -21.72 7.29 9.18
C LEU A 579 -21.67 6.92 10.67
N GLY A 580 -20.98 7.71 11.52
CA GLY A 580 -20.84 7.48 12.94
C GLY A 580 -19.60 6.67 13.33
N VAL A 581 -18.54 6.71 12.53
CA VAL A 581 -17.25 6.11 12.89
C VAL A 581 -16.63 6.88 14.05
N ASP A 582 -16.17 6.18 15.10
CA ASP A 582 -15.63 6.74 16.33
C ASP A 582 -14.11 6.97 16.27
N GLU A 583 -13.39 6.16 15.46
CA GLU A 583 -11.93 6.18 15.36
C GLU A 583 -11.48 6.14 13.90
N LEU A 584 -10.53 7.00 13.53
CA LEU A 584 -9.84 7.00 12.24
C LEU A 584 -8.37 6.63 12.44
N SER A 585 -7.98 5.44 12.00
CA SER A 585 -6.63 4.91 12.11
C SER A 585 -5.89 5.07 10.78
N VAL A 586 -4.86 5.91 10.77
CA VAL A 586 -4.18 6.36 9.55
C VAL A 586 -2.66 6.22 9.66
N SER A 587 -1.93 6.35 8.55
CA SER A 587 -0.48 6.41 8.63
C SER A 587 -0.02 7.61 9.47
N SER A 588 1.09 7.48 10.21
CA SER A 588 1.59 8.52 11.12
C SER A 588 1.72 9.89 10.44
N ARG A 589 2.08 9.92 9.15
CA ARG A 589 2.21 11.17 8.37
C ARG A 589 0.88 11.89 8.13
N GLN A 590 -0.22 11.15 8.08
CA GLN A 590 -1.55 11.70 7.80
C GLN A 590 -2.28 12.21 9.05
N ILE A 591 -1.83 11.84 10.25
CA ILE A 591 -2.48 12.20 11.51
C ILE A 591 -2.77 13.69 11.62
N PRO A 592 -1.80 14.62 11.41
CA PRO A 592 -2.06 16.05 11.54
C PRO A 592 -3.16 16.55 10.60
N LEU A 593 -3.15 16.07 9.34
CA LEU A 593 -4.11 16.48 8.30
C LEU A 593 -5.51 15.95 8.59
N VAL A 594 -5.63 14.66 8.97
CA VAL A 594 -6.93 14.07 9.29
C VAL A 594 -7.54 14.75 10.54
N LYS A 595 -6.73 15.04 11.57
CA LYS A 595 -7.19 15.80 12.73
C LYS A 595 -7.65 17.22 12.35
N ALA A 596 -6.92 17.91 11.48
CA ALA A 596 -7.32 19.21 10.96
C ALA A 596 -8.65 19.10 10.20
N ARG A 597 -8.79 18.10 9.34
CA ARG A 597 -10.03 17.86 8.58
C ARG A 597 -11.23 17.59 9.46
N VAL A 598 -11.10 16.78 10.50
CA VAL A 598 -12.20 16.54 11.47
C VAL A 598 -12.61 17.83 12.16
N ARG A 599 -11.67 18.70 12.54
CA ARG A 599 -11.95 20.00 13.18
C ARG A 599 -12.66 21.00 12.28
N GLU A 600 -12.64 20.82 10.96
CA GLU A 600 -13.37 21.65 9.99
C GLU A 600 -14.81 21.20 9.77
N LEU A 601 -15.17 20.00 10.23
CA LEU A 601 -16.51 19.42 10.05
C LEU A 601 -17.44 19.81 11.20
N ASP A 602 -18.73 19.92 10.90
CA ASP A 602 -19.81 19.72 11.84
C ASP A 602 -20.53 18.40 11.53
N LEU A 603 -21.12 17.79 12.54
CA LEU A 603 -21.72 16.46 12.41
C LEU A 603 -22.95 16.45 11.49
N ALA A 604 -23.67 17.56 11.36
CA ALA A 604 -24.82 17.67 10.47
C ALA A 604 -24.37 17.62 9.01
N THR A 605 -23.33 18.40 8.66
CA THR A 605 -22.69 18.36 7.32
C THR A 605 -22.10 17.00 7.03
N ALA A 606 -21.40 16.37 7.98
CA ALA A 606 -20.84 15.03 7.82
C ALA A 606 -21.95 14.00 7.53
N ARG A 607 -23.05 14.03 8.25
CA ARG A 607 -24.21 13.15 8.02
C ARG A 607 -24.84 13.38 6.63
N GLU A 608 -24.90 14.62 6.18
CA GLU A 608 -25.37 14.89 4.82
C GLU A 608 -24.42 14.35 3.76
N GLN A 609 -23.10 14.46 3.94
CA GLN A 609 -22.10 13.85 3.07
C GLN A 609 -22.29 12.32 3.01
N ALA A 610 -22.47 11.66 4.15
CA ALA A 610 -22.74 10.23 4.22
C ALA A 610 -24.03 9.85 3.48
N ARG A 611 -25.11 10.60 3.70
CA ARG A 611 -26.40 10.39 3.03
C ARG A 611 -26.29 10.52 1.52
N VAL A 612 -25.59 11.56 1.06
CA VAL A 612 -25.37 11.82 -0.38
C VAL A 612 -24.52 10.68 -0.98
N ALA A 613 -23.44 10.27 -0.33
CA ALA A 613 -22.57 9.20 -0.79
C ALA A 613 -23.32 7.85 -0.91
N LEU A 614 -24.11 7.49 0.09
CA LEU A 614 -24.91 6.25 0.09
C LEU A 614 -26.00 6.22 -0.98
N ALA A 615 -26.44 7.37 -1.47
CA ALA A 615 -27.47 7.46 -2.51
C ALA A 615 -26.95 7.30 -3.94
N GLN A 616 -25.62 7.30 -4.13
CA GLN A 616 -25.02 7.21 -5.46
C GLN A 616 -24.92 5.76 -5.95
N PRO A 617 -24.91 5.52 -7.26
CA PRO A 617 -24.78 4.19 -7.84
C PRO A 617 -23.34 3.71 -8.02
N THR A 618 -22.36 4.63 -8.16
CA THR A 618 -20.95 4.31 -8.42
C THR A 618 -20.01 5.14 -7.57
N SER A 619 -18.74 4.73 -7.45
CA SER A 619 -17.69 5.49 -6.74
C SER A 619 -17.43 6.85 -7.40
N GLU A 620 -17.49 6.94 -8.72
CA GLU A 620 -17.30 8.18 -9.46
C GLU A 620 -18.43 9.18 -9.18
N ASP A 621 -19.68 8.69 -9.14
CA ASP A 621 -20.84 9.52 -8.78
C ASP A 621 -20.75 9.98 -7.32
N VAL A 622 -20.23 9.14 -6.40
CA VAL A 622 -19.96 9.54 -5.01
C VAL A 622 -18.98 10.70 -4.97
N ARG A 623 -17.84 10.61 -5.65
CA ARG A 623 -16.84 11.68 -5.69
C ARG A 623 -17.41 12.97 -6.25
N SER A 624 -18.09 12.89 -7.39
CA SER A 624 -18.70 14.04 -8.05
C SER A 624 -19.77 14.70 -7.18
N ALA A 625 -20.59 13.91 -6.50
CA ALA A 625 -21.63 14.44 -5.62
C ALA A 625 -21.05 15.08 -4.34
N LEU A 626 -19.98 14.54 -3.78
CA LEU A 626 -19.27 15.13 -2.64
C LEU A 626 -18.55 16.45 -3.03
N GLU A 627 -17.90 16.49 -4.21
CA GLU A 627 -17.31 17.74 -4.74
C GLU A 627 -18.35 18.82 -4.91
N ALA A 628 -19.48 18.52 -5.54
CA ALA A 628 -20.58 19.46 -5.73
C ALA A 628 -21.18 19.97 -4.39
N LEU A 629 -21.21 19.11 -3.37
CA LEU A 629 -21.68 19.50 -2.02
C LEU A 629 -20.71 20.46 -1.34
N LEU A 630 -19.40 20.25 -1.48
CA LEU A 630 -18.36 21.10 -0.92
C LEU A 630 -18.34 22.49 -1.61
N GLU A 631 -18.49 22.54 -2.94
CA GLU A 631 -18.58 23.80 -3.68
C GLU A 631 -19.80 24.65 -3.29
N GLN A 632 -20.91 24.03 -2.92
CA GLN A 632 -22.12 24.72 -2.46
C GLN A 632 -21.98 25.25 -1.02
N GLY A 633 -21.09 24.68 -0.22
CA GLY A 633 -20.83 25.09 1.18
C GLY A 633 -19.83 26.25 1.31
N GLU A 634 -19.03 26.53 0.28
CA GLU A 634 -18.15 27.71 0.30
C GLU A 634 -18.97 28.98 0.00
N PRO A 635 -18.98 29.98 0.93
CA PRO A 635 -19.61 31.24 0.64
C PRO A 635 -18.91 31.88 -0.56
N SER A 636 -19.68 32.19 -1.62
CA SER A 636 -19.15 32.77 -2.84
C SER A 636 -18.33 34.02 -2.46
N VAL A 637 -17.13 34.15 -3.04
CA VAL A 637 -16.24 35.33 -2.82
C VAL A 637 -16.97 36.65 -3.08
N ALA A 638 -18.09 36.64 -3.81
CA ALA A 638 -18.99 37.77 -4.03
C ALA A 638 -19.79 38.19 -2.76
N GLU A 639 -20.10 37.27 -1.85
CA GLU A 639 -20.83 37.58 -0.60
C GLU A 639 -19.90 38.12 0.49
N VAL A 640 -18.63 37.68 0.54
CA VAL A 640 -17.64 38.21 1.48
C VAL A 640 -17.26 39.63 1.16
N THR A 641 -17.24 40.03 -0.14
CA THR A 641 -16.97 41.41 -0.55
C THR A 641 -18.17 42.34 -0.32
N SER A 642 -19.42 41.86 -0.35
CA SER A 642 -20.60 42.63 -0.05
C SER A 642 -20.83 42.84 1.45
N GLY A 643 -20.48 41.86 2.28
CA GLY A 643 -20.54 41.95 3.74
C GLY A 643 -19.52 42.94 4.34
N ALA A 644 -18.31 43.01 3.77
CA ALA A 644 -17.28 43.98 4.18
C ALA A 644 -17.60 45.42 3.77
N ALA A 645 -18.35 45.61 2.65
CA ALA A 645 -18.81 46.91 2.22
C ALA A 645 -19.99 47.46 3.06
N ALA A 646 -20.84 46.59 3.59
CA ALA A 646 -21.97 46.98 4.45
C ALA A 646 -21.54 47.35 5.89
N SER A 647 -20.49 46.73 6.42
CA SER A 647 -19.95 46.99 7.76
C SER A 647 -19.21 48.35 7.88
N ASN A 648 -18.69 48.88 6.77
CA ASN A 648 -18.01 50.19 6.75
C ASN A 648 -18.95 51.41 6.49
N ALA A 649 -20.23 51.19 6.18
CA ALA A 649 -21.18 52.23 5.94
C ALA A 649 -21.91 52.71 7.23
N ASP A 650 -21.95 51.87 8.28
CA ASP A 650 -22.69 52.18 9.52
C ASP A 650 -21.83 52.83 10.63
N SER A 651 -20.49 53.00 10.43
CA SER A 651 -19.64 53.64 11.45
C SER A 651 -19.41 55.15 11.27
N SER A 652 -20.03 55.79 10.26
CA SER A 652 -19.84 57.22 9.98
C SER A 652 -21.01 58.12 10.33
N ALA A 653 -22.08 57.64 11.01
CA ALA A 653 -23.30 58.39 11.28
C ALA A 653 -23.62 58.60 12.77
N ALA A 654 -22.66 58.52 13.69
CA ALA A 654 -22.90 58.77 15.11
C ALA A 654 -21.82 59.66 15.77
N SER A 655 -21.68 60.89 15.32
CA SER A 655 -21.02 61.95 16.13
C SER A 655 -21.65 63.24 15.82
N ASN A 656 -22.71 63.56 16.54
CA ASN A 656 -23.09 64.94 17.02
C ASN A 656 -24.45 64.84 17.71
N VAL A 657 -24.50 65.17 19.00
CA VAL A 657 -25.37 66.17 19.65
C VAL A 657 -25.41 65.91 21.18
N ASN A 658 -24.71 66.81 21.87
CA ASN A 658 -25.06 67.46 23.15
C ASN A 658 -25.53 66.68 24.39
N SER A 659 -24.72 66.79 25.46
CA SER A 659 -25.19 66.98 26.84
C SER A 659 -25.98 68.33 26.97
N PRO A 660 -26.83 68.56 28.00
CA PRO A 660 -26.50 68.50 29.42
C PRO A 660 -27.66 68.25 30.44
N ARG A 661 -27.22 68.01 31.69
CA ARG A 661 -27.85 68.43 33.00
C ARG A 661 -28.92 67.55 33.66
N GLU A 662 -28.48 67.05 34.83
CA GLU A 662 -28.95 67.31 36.22
C GLU A 662 -30.31 66.79 36.72
N SER A 663 -30.11 66.17 37.88
CA SER A 663 -30.88 66.16 39.15
C SER A 663 -32.06 65.17 39.28
N VAL A 664 -31.96 64.32 40.16
CA VAL A 664 -32.34 64.00 41.54
C VAL A 664 -32.11 62.53 41.79
#